data_9202674a67d70781be7fe227da5497ad
#
_entry.id   9202674a67d70781be7fe227da5497ad
#
_cell.length_a   1.000
_cell.length_b   1.000
_cell.length_c   1.000
_cell.angle_alpha   90.00
_cell.angle_beta   90.00
_cell.angle_gamma   90.00
#
_symmetry.space_group_name_H-M   'P 1'
#
loop_
_entity.id
_entity.type
_entity.pdbx_description
1 polymer ?
#
loop_
_entity_poly.entity_id
_entity_poly.type
_entity_poly.pdbx_seq_one_letter_code
_entity_poly.pdbx_strand_id
1 'polypeptide(L)'
;MFLALALLTLTASDAAARTEPADSLPGTGTRPGSSSEMHTPASLWLRRATGEVAAREYWVSASRKGLQAPNRQHDLRTFFSSSGIRVLDRAAHGSGELLSMRLHAVGREGALVEVGPGEVSHEGTRVILQRDSLQEWYVNDPSGLEQGFTLSRRPAGSGPVLLELALSQATASDAESGESIRITTSTGRILNYGKLAAFDADHRRLPIRIATLSPHRFQLQVEDSSAAYPILIDPLLVPDAQITGAQYQAELGFSVSDAGDLNGDGFDDVIVGAPEYDGGEVGEGAVFVFFGSATGIEDGDSTMADARFESNQSRALMGGALSGAGDVNGDGYDDILVGAPGYQAGELREGAAFIFHGSASEMVDGDSSTADTQLESNQVFSFLGASVSGAGDVNGDGFDDIIVSAMQYTNGEPTEGAAFVYHGSPTGIPNGNPSTAATQLESNRMGALLGHSVSGAGDVNGDGFDDVIVGVPRYDAGEGYGEGIALIFHGSATGIPDGDPTTAAAKVESNQGEARFGGCVSGAGDVNGDGFDDVLVGSWSYRVAGIVSGAAFVFQGGATGIGDGNPATAATRLTSDRPYARFGESVSNAGDVNGDGFDDVIVGANQYNPAIFTTGGAFLFAGSALGIPDSGTDTAAARFEAGQAYSGMGESVSAAGDVDGDGYGDVIVGANYFDGTPNGHQGRAFLYRGSAAIPEPGVPVGLCAGVAALSALGSKWRSKRIRLRQADSALADQKSVPPSTLRSAPVR
;
A
#
# COMPACT_ATOMS: atom_id res chain seq x y z
N MET A 1 -19.50 -42.65 -13.76
CA MET A 1 -20.40 -43.29 -12.82
C MET A 1 -20.71 -42.28 -11.73
N PHE A 2 -21.94 -41.78 -11.73
CA PHE A 2 -22.41 -40.67 -10.90
C PHE A 2 -22.43 -41.04 -9.43
N LEU A 3 -21.95 -40.16 -8.54
CA LEU A 3 -22.36 -40.18 -7.15
C LEU A 3 -22.99 -38.83 -6.82
N ALA A 4 -24.30 -38.87 -6.57
CA ALA A 4 -25.13 -37.75 -6.22
C ALA A 4 -24.86 -37.32 -4.76
N LEU A 5 -24.73 -36.01 -4.55
CA LEU A 5 -24.74 -35.39 -3.24
C LEU A 5 -26.20 -35.07 -2.88
N ALA A 6 -26.74 -35.78 -1.89
CA ALA A 6 -28.04 -35.52 -1.34
C ALA A 6 -27.99 -34.37 -0.34
N LEU A 7 -28.68 -33.26 -0.66
CA LEU A 7 -29.05 -32.21 0.30
C LEU A 7 -30.14 -32.72 1.21
N LEU A 8 -29.90 -32.80 2.52
CA LEU A 8 -30.95 -32.93 3.53
C LEU A 8 -31.37 -31.53 3.99
N THR A 9 -32.56 -31.10 3.53
CA THR A 9 -33.27 -29.99 4.12
C THR A 9 -34.12 -30.51 5.28
N LEU A 10 -33.85 -30.05 6.49
CA LEU A 10 -34.76 -30.22 7.63
C LEU A 10 -35.61 -28.97 7.77
N THR A 11 -36.88 -29.11 7.47
CA THR A 11 -37.93 -28.14 7.77
C THR A 11 -38.38 -28.32 9.22
N ALA A 12 -38.36 -27.25 10.00
CA ALA A 12 -38.99 -27.17 11.30
C ALA A 12 -40.48 -26.76 11.08
N SER A 13 -41.41 -27.54 11.62
CA SER A 13 -42.81 -27.17 11.73
C SER A 13 -43.22 -27.01 13.19
N ASP A 14 -43.94 -25.94 13.42
CA ASP A 14 -44.72 -25.48 14.56
C ASP A 14 -45.18 -26.50 15.61
N ALA A 15 -45.12 -26.10 16.88
CA ALA A 15 -46.28 -26.26 17.79
C ALA A 15 -46.20 -25.28 18.98
N ALA A 16 -47.31 -24.69 19.25
CA ALA A 16 -47.59 -23.55 20.09
C ALA A 16 -47.71 -23.82 21.61
N ALA A 17 -47.45 -22.73 22.35
CA ALA A 17 -48.10 -22.23 23.57
C ALA A 17 -48.41 -23.13 24.78
N ARG A 18 -47.94 -22.68 25.98
CA ARG A 18 -48.73 -22.30 27.13
C ARG A 18 -47.95 -21.82 28.35
N THR A 19 -48.20 -20.57 28.72
CA THR A 19 -48.43 -19.92 30.06
C THR A 19 -47.67 -20.35 31.30
N GLU A 20 -47.11 -19.33 31.93
CA GLU A 20 -46.58 -19.13 33.28
C GLU A 20 -47.44 -19.65 34.47
N PRO A 21 -47.00 -19.63 35.76
CA PRO A 21 -46.40 -18.47 36.44
C PRO A 21 -45.32 -18.72 37.52
N ALA A 22 -44.84 -17.58 38.03
CA ALA A 22 -43.82 -17.30 39.03
C ALA A 22 -43.82 -18.10 40.34
N ASP A 23 -42.62 -18.26 40.98
CA ASP A 23 -42.35 -17.71 42.31
C ASP A 23 -40.88 -18.00 42.83
N SER A 24 -40.36 -16.98 43.51
CA SER A 24 -39.40 -17.00 44.66
C SER A 24 -37.94 -17.34 44.47
N LEU A 25 -37.08 -16.33 44.72
CA LEU A 25 -35.74 -16.31 45.25
C LEU A 25 -35.74 -16.74 46.74
N PRO A 26 -34.60 -17.01 47.48
CA PRO A 26 -33.20 -16.69 47.22
C PRO A 26 -32.18 -17.79 47.63
N GLY A 27 -30.89 -17.61 47.28
CA GLY A 27 -29.82 -18.39 47.96
C GLY A 27 -28.43 -18.26 47.34
N THR A 28 -27.61 -17.51 47.99
CA THR A 28 -26.12 -17.39 47.93
C THR A 28 -25.35 -18.65 47.54
N GLY A 29 -24.31 -18.49 46.70
CA GLY A 29 -23.24 -19.48 46.65
C GLY A 29 -22.30 -19.41 45.48
N THR A 30 -21.14 -18.74 45.65
CA THR A 30 -19.80 -19.07 45.11
C THR A 30 -19.66 -19.46 43.62
N ARG A 31 -18.92 -18.66 42.89
CA ARG A 31 -18.25 -18.98 41.64
C ARG A 31 -17.38 -20.24 41.77
N PRO A 32 -17.30 -21.05 40.75
CA PRO A 32 -16.02 -21.55 40.28
C PRO A 32 -15.81 -21.30 38.78
N GLY A 33 -14.65 -20.82 38.44
CA GLY A 33 -13.65 -21.14 37.48
C GLY A 33 -14.05 -21.61 36.07
N SER A 34 -13.48 -20.87 35.10
CA SER A 34 -13.06 -21.31 33.77
C SER A 34 -13.88 -22.44 33.12
N SER A 35 -14.79 -22.06 32.23
CA SER A 35 -15.35 -23.00 31.24
C SER A 35 -14.31 -23.23 30.15
N SER A 36 -13.51 -24.29 30.29
CA SER A 36 -12.86 -24.91 29.14
C SER A 36 -13.95 -25.30 28.15
N GLU A 37 -13.95 -24.73 26.97
CA GLU A 37 -14.82 -25.16 25.88
C GLU A 37 -14.56 -26.64 25.62
N MET A 38 -15.53 -27.50 25.94
CA MET A 38 -15.53 -28.90 25.54
C MET A 38 -15.69 -28.94 24.02
N HIS A 39 -14.58 -29.16 23.30
CA HIS A 39 -14.58 -29.42 21.86
C HIS A 39 -15.41 -30.69 21.60
N THR A 40 -16.58 -30.55 21.01
CA THR A 40 -17.36 -31.70 20.63
C THR A 40 -16.64 -32.49 19.52
N PRO A 41 -16.77 -33.83 19.45
CA PRO A 41 -16.17 -34.62 18.37
C PRO A 41 -16.55 -34.18 16.96
N ALA A 42 -17.74 -33.57 16.80
CA ALA A 42 -18.20 -33.01 15.54
C ALA A 42 -17.44 -31.75 15.11
N SER A 43 -17.08 -30.87 16.06
CA SER A 43 -16.28 -29.66 15.75
C SER A 43 -14.84 -30.01 15.41
N LEU A 44 -14.25 -31.00 16.08
CA LEU A 44 -12.92 -31.52 15.76
C LEU A 44 -12.90 -32.20 14.39
N TRP A 45 -13.91 -32.98 14.05
CA TRP A 45 -14.03 -33.59 12.72
C TRP A 45 -14.19 -32.55 11.62
N LEU A 46 -15.02 -31.53 11.84
CA LEU A 46 -15.23 -30.45 10.87
C LEU A 46 -13.94 -29.65 10.64
N ARG A 47 -13.22 -29.27 11.71
CA ARG A 47 -11.91 -28.60 11.60
C ARG A 47 -10.90 -29.46 10.87
N ARG A 48 -10.82 -30.75 11.15
CA ARG A 48 -9.92 -31.69 10.46
C ARG A 48 -10.32 -31.85 8.99
N ALA A 49 -11.60 -31.98 8.68
CA ALA A 49 -12.10 -32.10 7.32
C ALA A 49 -11.87 -30.79 6.51
N THR A 50 -12.05 -29.62 7.13
CA THR A 50 -11.78 -28.34 6.48
C THR A 50 -10.29 -28.13 6.26
N GLY A 51 -9.42 -28.49 7.23
CA GLY A 51 -7.96 -28.45 7.07
C GLY A 51 -7.46 -29.40 5.96
N GLU A 52 -8.01 -30.63 5.89
CA GLU A 52 -7.66 -31.55 4.80
C GLU A 52 -8.17 -31.08 3.41
N VAL A 53 -9.28 -30.37 3.36
CA VAL A 53 -9.80 -29.79 2.10
C VAL A 53 -8.93 -28.58 1.71
N ALA A 54 -8.58 -27.72 2.64
CA ALA A 54 -7.68 -26.58 2.40
C ALA A 54 -6.30 -27.03 1.90
N ALA A 55 -5.70 -28.04 2.54
CA ALA A 55 -4.43 -28.59 2.10
C ALA A 55 -4.48 -29.16 0.67
N ARG A 56 -5.62 -29.73 0.25
CA ARG A 56 -5.80 -30.25 -1.11
C ARG A 56 -5.99 -29.19 -2.18
N GLU A 57 -6.27 -27.95 -1.82
CA GLU A 57 -6.39 -26.84 -2.77
C GLU A 57 -5.08 -26.48 -3.47
N TYR A 58 -3.95 -26.84 -2.88
CA TYR A 58 -2.62 -26.65 -3.48
C TYR A 58 -2.11 -27.87 -4.26
N TRP A 59 -2.86 -28.98 -4.26
CA TRP A 59 -2.43 -30.21 -4.88
C TRP A 59 -2.43 -30.16 -6.40
N VAL A 60 -1.40 -30.75 -6.96
CA VAL A 60 -1.29 -30.96 -8.41
C VAL A 60 -2.34 -31.96 -8.88
N SER A 61 -3.03 -31.62 -9.95
CA SER A 61 -4.10 -32.44 -10.51
C SER A 61 -4.05 -32.49 -12.02
N ALA A 62 -4.52 -33.60 -12.60
CA ALA A 62 -4.67 -33.69 -14.06
C ALA A 62 -5.93 -32.98 -14.53
N SER A 63 -5.80 -32.17 -15.58
CA SER A 63 -6.90 -31.49 -16.25
C SER A 63 -6.92 -31.82 -17.74
N ARG A 64 -7.96 -31.37 -18.46
CA ARG A 64 -7.98 -31.47 -19.94
C ARG A 64 -6.86 -30.69 -20.63
N LYS A 65 -6.26 -29.69 -19.92
CA LYS A 65 -5.17 -28.83 -20.42
C LYS A 65 -3.77 -29.28 -19.97
N GLY A 66 -3.66 -30.42 -19.25
CA GLY A 66 -2.42 -30.92 -18.66
C GLY A 66 -2.43 -30.96 -17.13
N LEU A 67 -1.27 -31.17 -16.52
CA LEU A 67 -1.11 -31.04 -15.08
C LEU A 67 -1.27 -29.59 -14.65
N GLN A 68 -1.97 -29.36 -13.55
CA GLN A 68 -2.17 -28.04 -12.98
C GLN A 68 -2.12 -28.06 -11.45
N ALA A 69 -1.71 -26.94 -10.85
CA ALA A 69 -1.85 -26.65 -9.44
C ALA A 69 -2.54 -25.29 -9.29
N PRO A 70 -3.67 -25.22 -8.59
CA PRO A 70 -4.24 -23.94 -8.17
C PRO A 70 -3.48 -23.44 -6.95
N ASN A 71 -3.20 -22.14 -6.87
CA ASN A 71 -2.76 -21.46 -5.66
C ASN A 71 -3.80 -20.41 -5.35
N ARG A 72 -4.59 -20.66 -4.30
CA ARG A 72 -5.71 -19.76 -3.96
C ARG A 72 -5.21 -18.49 -3.27
N GLN A 73 -4.18 -18.62 -2.46
CA GLN A 73 -3.64 -17.51 -1.69
C GLN A 73 -3.08 -16.39 -2.58
N HIS A 74 -2.46 -16.77 -3.68
CA HIS A 74 -1.90 -15.85 -4.66
C HIS A 74 -2.73 -15.73 -5.95
N ASP A 75 -3.93 -16.29 -5.98
CA ASP A 75 -4.83 -16.38 -7.15
C ASP A 75 -4.15 -16.82 -8.45
N LEU A 76 -3.18 -17.67 -8.32
CA LEU A 76 -2.46 -18.25 -9.44
C LEU A 76 -3.04 -19.63 -9.81
N ARG A 77 -2.93 -19.97 -11.07
CA ARG A 77 -3.12 -21.33 -11.56
C ARG A 77 -1.98 -21.70 -12.50
N THR A 78 -1.12 -22.57 -12.03
CA THR A 78 0.05 -23.02 -12.79
C THR A 78 -0.26 -24.28 -13.58
N PHE A 79 0.08 -24.27 -14.87
CA PHE A 79 0.08 -25.45 -15.72
C PHE A 79 1.51 -25.87 -15.98
N PHE A 80 1.78 -27.15 -15.79
CA PHE A 80 3.11 -27.76 -15.96
C PHE A 80 3.20 -28.51 -17.28
N SER A 81 4.31 -28.35 -17.98
CA SER A 81 4.64 -29.04 -19.24
C SER A 81 6.07 -29.56 -19.20
N SER A 82 6.45 -30.39 -20.15
CA SER A 82 7.83 -30.88 -20.30
C SER A 82 8.86 -29.77 -20.52
N SER A 83 8.46 -28.58 -20.94
CA SER A 83 9.35 -27.45 -21.22
C SER A 83 9.41 -26.41 -20.10
N GLY A 84 8.47 -26.39 -19.15
CA GLY A 84 8.36 -25.41 -18.07
C GLY A 84 6.92 -25.16 -17.68
N ILE A 85 6.64 -23.98 -17.15
CA ILE A 85 5.33 -23.60 -16.59
C ILE A 85 4.63 -22.52 -17.42
N ARG A 86 3.30 -22.47 -17.24
CA ARG A 86 2.43 -21.34 -17.61
C ARG A 86 1.60 -20.96 -16.38
N VAL A 87 1.73 -19.73 -15.97
CA VAL A 87 0.99 -19.18 -14.82
C VAL A 87 -0.17 -18.36 -15.38
N LEU A 88 -1.37 -18.64 -14.90
CA LEU A 88 -2.61 -17.96 -15.26
C LEU A 88 -3.17 -17.29 -14.02
N ASP A 89 -3.80 -16.15 -14.20
CA ASP A 89 -4.70 -15.58 -13.21
C ASP A 89 -5.91 -16.50 -13.04
N ARG A 90 -6.16 -16.93 -11.81
CA ARG A 90 -7.23 -17.86 -11.48
C ARG A 90 -8.61 -17.20 -11.54
N ALA A 91 -8.66 -15.89 -11.27
CA ALA A 91 -9.89 -15.11 -11.25
C ALA A 91 -10.29 -14.62 -12.64
N ALA A 92 -9.36 -14.52 -13.59
CA ALA A 92 -9.63 -13.96 -14.89
C ALA A 92 -10.52 -14.85 -15.78
N HIS A 93 -11.51 -14.24 -16.42
CA HIS A 93 -12.31 -14.87 -17.46
C HIS A 93 -11.60 -14.76 -18.81
N GLY A 94 -11.24 -15.89 -19.42
CA GLY A 94 -10.59 -15.92 -20.72
C GLY A 94 -9.25 -16.66 -20.72
N SER A 95 -8.27 -16.16 -21.46
CA SER A 95 -6.93 -16.80 -21.49
C SER A 95 -6.12 -16.54 -20.24
N GLY A 96 -6.35 -15.43 -19.51
CA GLY A 96 -5.78 -15.10 -18.20
C GLY A 96 -4.31 -15.46 -18.01
N GLU A 97 -3.52 -15.60 -19.08
CA GLU A 97 -2.11 -16.02 -18.99
C GLU A 97 -1.27 -14.83 -18.56
N LEU A 98 -0.71 -14.93 -17.35
CA LEU A 98 0.16 -13.93 -16.76
C LEU A 98 1.57 -14.05 -17.33
N LEU A 99 2.11 -15.27 -17.32
CA LEU A 99 3.44 -15.54 -17.86
C LEU A 99 3.60 -17.02 -18.27
N SER A 100 4.57 -17.27 -19.14
CA SER A 100 5.18 -18.59 -19.29
C SER A 100 6.67 -18.49 -19.00
N MET A 101 7.19 -19.43 -18.21
CA MET A 101 8.59 -19.47 -17.81
C MET A 101 9.20 -20.84 -18.10
N ARG A 102 10.44 -20.83 -18.61
CA ARG A 102 11.18 -22.07 -18.89
C ARG A 102 12.66 -21.92 -18.63
N LEU A 103 13.28 -22.94 -18.10
CA LEU A 103 14.72 -23.06 -18.09
C LEU A 103 15.23 -23.17 -19.53
N HIS A 104 16.06 -22.22 -19.97
CA HIS A 104 16.56 -22.12 -21.34
C HIS A 104 17.92 -22.78 -21.51
N ALA A 105 18.87 -22.47 -20.64
CA ALA A 105 20.24 -23.02 -20.72
C ALA A 105 20.87 -23.17 -19.33
N VAL A 106 21.80 -24.12 -19.21
CA VAL A 106 22.58 -24.35 -17.99
C VAL A 106 24.05 -24.58 -18.37
N GLY A 107 24.96 -24.05 -17.57
CA GLY A 107 26.38 -24.23 -17.82
C GLY A 107 27.27 -23.23 -17.10
N ARG A 108 28.28 -22.75 -17.79
CA ARG A 108 29.17 -21.69 -17.34
C ARG A 108 29.36 -20.67 -18.45
N GLU A 109 29.91 -19.51 -18.14
CA GLU A 109 30.17 -18.47 -19.12
C GLU A 109 30.94 -19.03 -20.34
N GLY A 110 30.43 -18.78 -21.53
CA GLY A 110 30.98 -19.31 -22.79
C GLY A 110 30.77 -20.79 -23.06
N ALA A 111 30.10 -21.53 -22.16
CA ALA A 111 29.81 -22.96 -22.27
C ALA A 111 28.38 -23.33 -21.82
N LEU A 112 27.44 -22.43 -22.04
CA LEU A 112 26.02 -22.67 -21.79
C LEU A 112 25.46 -23.69 -22.78
N VAL A 113 24.70 -24.65 -22.27
CA VAL A 113 24.04 -25.71 -23.05
C VAL A 113 22.53 -25.54 -22.96
N GLU A 114 21.87 -25.47 -24.10
CA GLU A 114 20.41 -25.37 -24.16
C GLU A 114 19.73 -26.59 -23.55
N VAL A 115 18.71 -26.36 -22.72
CA VAL A 115 18.01 -27.41 -21.96
C VAL A 115 16.80 -27.88 -22.76
N GLY A 116 16.77 -29.18 -23.08
CA GLY A 116 15.65 -29.85 -23.74
C GLY A 116 14.45 -30.10 -22.80
N PRO A 117 13.33 -30.61 -23.36
CA PRO A 117 12.16 -30.98 -22.55
C PRO A 117 12.48 -32.10 -21.55
N GLY A 118 11.85 -32.05 -20.36
CA GLY A 118 12.00 -33.04 -19.30
C GLY A 118 10.83 -34.04 -19.24
N GLU A 119 11.02 -35.15 -18.51
CA GLU A 119 9.94 -36.05 -18.12
C GLU A 119 9.22 -35.50 -16.88
N VAL A 120 7.89 -35.36 -16.97
CA VAL A 120 7.08 -34.69 -15.91
C VAL A 120 6.46 -35.76 -15.01
N SER A 121 6.69 -35.66 -13.72
CA SER A 121 6.04 -36.44 -12.67
C SER A 121 5.52 -35.53 -11.55
N HIS A 122 4.59 -36.01 -10.72
CA HIS A 122 4.06 -35.20 -9.59
C HIS A 122 3.64 -36.08 -8.40
N GLU A 123 3.71 -35.49 -7.20
CA GLU A 123 3.22 -36.08 -5.97
C GLU A 123 2.75 -34.96 -5.02
N GLY A 124 1.49 -35.01 -4.59
CA GLY A 124 0.90 -33.97 -3.72
C GLY A 124 0.95 -32.59 -4.34
N THR A 125 1.67 -31.68 -3.72
CA THR A 125 1.90 -30.29 -4.18
C THR A 125 3.13 -30.14 -5.08
N ARG A 126 3.95 -31.19 -5.22
CA ARG A 126 5.23 -31.16 -5.92
C ARG A 126 5.14 -31.68 -7.35
N VAL A 127 5.79 -30.98 -8.28
CA VAL A 127 6.00 -31.41 -9.67
C VAL A 127 7.49 -31.49 -9.94
N ILE A 128 7.92 -32.49 -10.68
CA ILE A 128 9.32 -32.70 -11.06
C ILE A 128 9.41 -32.80 -12.58
N LEU A 129 10.33 -32.07 -13.17
CA LEU A 129 10.76 -32.16 -14.55
C LEU A 129 12.16 -32.75 -14.56
N GLN A 130 12.25 -34.07 -14.79
CA GLN A 130 13.53 -34.78 -14.83
C GLN A 130 14.19 -34.56 -16.19
N ARG A 131 15.41 -34.02 -16.17
CA ARG A 131 16.28 -33.80 -17.33
C ARG A 131 17.60 -34.54 -17.11
N ASP A 132 18.44 -34.76 -18.12
CA ASP A 132 19.64 -35.63 -18.05
C ASP A 132 20.50 -35.49 -16.78
N SER A 133 20.98 -34.28 -16.47
CA SER A 133 21.85 -34.03 -15.31
C SER A 133 21.27 -33.03 -14.31
N LEU A 134 20.03 -32.61 -14.55
CA LEU A 134 19.33 -31.59 -13.83
C LEU A 134 17.91 -32.07 -13.52
N GLN A 135 17.46 -31.89 -12.30
CA GLN A 135 16.07 -31.97 -11.92
C GLN A 135 15.56 -30.56 -11.66
N GLU A 136 14.56 -30.12 -12.42
CA GLU A 136 13.78 -28.92 -12.16
C GLU A 136 12.52 -29.37 -11.42
N TRP A 137 12.19 -28.72 -10.32
CA TRP A 137 11.04 -29.08 -9.53
C TRP A 137 10.26 -27.83 -9.08
N TYR A 138 8.98 -28.04 -8.77
CA TYR A 138 8.08 -27.02 -8.29
C TYR A 138 7.33 -27.52 -7.08
N VAL A 139 7.11 -26.66 -6.09
CA VAL A 139 6.20 -26.89 -4.97
C VAL A 139 5.19 -25.76 -4.97
N ASN A 140 3.91 -26.11 -4.85
CA ASN A 140 2.83 -25.16 -4.79
C ASN A 140 2.21 -25.21 -3.40
N ASP A 141 2.42 -24.18 -2.62
CA ASP A 141 1.95 -24.05 -1.25
C ASP A 141 1.38 -22.66 -0.93
N PRO A 142 0.93 -22.38 0.29
CA PRO A 142 0.44 -21.07 0.68
C PRO A 142 1.46 -19.93 0.51
N SER A 143 2.75 -20.17 0.60
CA SER A 143 3.79 -19.15 0.41
C SER A 143 4.06 -18.79 -1.05
N GLY A 144 3.52 -19.53 -2.00
CA GLY A 144 3.67 -19.26 -3.43
C GLY A 144 3.93 -20.48 -4.30
N LEU A 145 4.53 -20.23 -5.44
CA LEU A 145 5.02 -21.26 -6.37
C LEU A 145 6.55 -21.28 -6.30
N GLU A 146 7.07 -22.13 -5.44
CA GLU A 146 8.50 -22.40 -5.34
C GLU A 146 8.97 -23.14 -6.60
N GLN A 147 10.08 -22.69 -7.20
CA GLN A 147 10.77 -23.39 -8.29
C GLN A 147 12.17 -23.75 -7.82
N GLY A 148 12.60 -24.95 -7.99
CA GLY A 148 13.95 -25.31 -7.60
C GLY A 148 14.68 -26.16 -8.63
N PHE A 149 16.00 -26.21 -8.49
CA PHE A 149 16.86 -26.95 -9.37
C PHE A 149 17.84 -27.80 -8.57
N THR A 150 17.95 -29.07 -8.91
CA THR A 150 18.96 -29.97 -8.34
C THR A 150 19.93 -30.37 -9.44
N LEU A 151 21.16 -29.89 -9.35
CA LEU A 151 22.23 -30.26 -10.29
C LEU A 151 23.01 -31.45 -9.70
N SER A 152 22.89 -32.61 -10.31
CA SER A 152 23.52 -33.85 -9.83
C SER A 152 25.04 -33.87 -9.97
N ARG A 153 25.61 -33.07 -10.87
CA ARG A 153 27.04 -33.00 -11.16
C ARG A 153 27.48 -31.63 -11.63
N ARG A 154 28.72 -31.30 -11.37
CA ARG A 154 29.34 -30.03 -11.73
C ARG A 154 29.38 -29.85 -13.26
N PRO A 155 28.80 -28.74 -13.82
CA PRO A 155 28.98 -28.38 -15.23
C PRO A 155 30.45 -28.13 -15.58
N ALA A 156 30.88 -28.51 -16.78
CA ALA A 156 32.23 -28.27 -17.26
C ALA A 156 32.51 -26.77 -17.49
N GLY A 157 33.73 -26.34 -17.19
CA GLY A 157 34.16 -24.95 -17.34
C GLY A 157 34.62 -24.34 -16.01
N SER A 158 34.90 -23.03 -16.00
CA SER A 158 35.31 -22.23 -14.85
C SER A 158 34.33 -21.07 -14.60
N GLY A 159 34.37 -20.49 -13.40
CA GLY A 159 33.42 -19.44 -12.97
C GLY A 159 32.15 -20.02 -12.33
N PRO A 160 31.15 -19.18 -12.01
CA PRO A 160 29.90 -19.64 -11.40
C PRO A 160 29.06 -20.56 -12.30
N VAL A 161 28.21 -21.37 -11.71
CA VAL A 161 27.16 -22.08 -12.45
C VAL A 161 26.07 -21.10 -12.82
N LEU A 162 25.66 -21.13 -14.09
CA LEU A 162 24.67 -20.25 -14.68
C LEU A 162 23.43 -21.05 -15.10
N LEU A 163 22.24 -20.60 -14.67
CA LEU A 163 20.95 -21.09 -15.14
C LEU A 163 20.20 -19.94 -15.81
N GLU A 164 20.01 -20.01 -17.12
CA GLU A 164 19.22 -19.01 -17.85
C GLU A 164 17.76 -19.40 -17.95
N LEU A 165 16.88 -18.52 -17.51
CA LEU A 165 15.44 -18.65 -17.62
C LEU A 165 14.90 -17.69 -18.69
N ALA A 166 13.88 -18.14 -19.42
CA ALA A 166 13.21 -17.35 -20.46
C ALA A 166 11.74 -17.14 -20.12
N LEU A 167 11.28 -15.90 -20.22
CA LEU A 167 9.91 -15.48 -20.01
C LEU A 167 9.19 -15.22 -21.35
N SER A 168 7.88 -15.41 -21.34
CA SER A 168 6.98 -14.88 -22.35
C SER A 168 5.68 -14.42 -21.69
N GLN A 169 5.02 -13.41 -22.26
CA GLN A 169 3.86 -12.69 -21.73
C GLN A 169 4.17 -11.88 -20.46
N ALA A 170 5.45 -11.70 -20.12
CA ALA A 170 5.91 -10.89 -19.00
C ALA A 170 7.33 -10.38 -19.27
N THR A 171 7.75 -9.37 -18.53
CA THR A 171 9.10 -8.81 -18.56
C THR A 171 9.73 -8.89 -17.19
N ALA A 172 11.04 -9.09 -17.13
CA ALA A 172 11.84 -9.06 -15.91
C ALA A 172 12.64 -7.76 -15.83
N SER A 173 12.75 -7.20 -14.63
CA SER A 173 13.68 -6.14 -14.26
C SER A 173 14.46 -6.55 -13.02
N ASP A 174 15.68 -6.06 -12.86
CA ASP A 174 16.50 -6.37 -11.68
C ASP A 174 15.95 -5.57 -10.48
N ALA A 175 15.89 -6.21 -9.32
CA ALA A 175 15.91 -5.52 -8.06
C ALA A 175 17.37 -5.18 -7.69
N GLU A 176 17.62 -4.05 -7.06
CA GLU A 176 18.97 -3.54 -6.83
C GLU A 176 19.84 -4.45 -5.96
N SER A 177 19.25 -5.21 -5.03
CA SER A 177 20.00 -6.17 -4.19
C SER A 177 20.68 -7.31 -4.97
N GLY A 178 20.24 -7.60 -6.21
CA GLY A 178 20.66 -8.79 -6.97
C GLY A 178 20.21 -10.11 -6.33
N GLU A 179 19.28 -10.07 -5.39
CA GLU A 179 18.69 -11.21 -4.70
C GLU A 179 17.29 -11.58 -5.21
N SER A 180 16.65 -10.67 -5.92
CA SER A 180 15.35 -10.89 -6.58
C SER A 180 15.28 -10.22 -7.95
N ILE A 181 14.24 -10.54 -8.72
CA ILE A 181 13.81 -9.79 -9.91
C ILE A 181 12.31 -9.59 -9.85
N ARG A 182 11.88 -8.47 -10.36
CA ARG A 182 10.47 -8.15 -10.56
C ARG A 182 10.03 -8.67 -11.93
N ILE A 183 8.95 -9.41 -11.98
CA ILE A 183 8.33 -9.92 -13.20
C ILE A 183 7.01 -9.20 -13.42
N THR A 184 6.98 -8.27 -14.37
CA THR A 184 5.77 -7.55 -14.76
C THR A 184 5.06 -8.29 -15.87
N THR A 185 3.82 -8.70 -15.64
CA THR A 185 3.01 -9.45 -16.61
C THR A 185 2.39 -8.51 -17.65
N SER A 186 1.88 -9.07 -18.76
CA SER A 186 1.17 -8.29 -19.78
C SER A 186 -0.13 -7.64 -19.30
N THR A 187 -0.61 -8.00 -18.11
CA THR A 187 -1.78 -7.39 -17.44
C THR A 187 -1.40 -6.34 -16.43
N GLY A 188 -0.10 -6.04 -16.27
CA GLY A 188 0.42 -5.12 -15.27
C GLY A 188 0.61 -5.73 -13.87
N ARG A 189 0.22 -7.00 -13.64
CA ARG A 189 0.45 -7.68 -12.36
C ARG A 189 1.92 -7.93 -12.15
N ILE A 190 2.43 -7.57 -10.99
CA ILE A 190 3.82 -7.75 -10.58
C ILE A 190 3.93 -9.06 -9.77
N LEU A 191 4.97 -9.82 -10.04
CA LEU A 191 5.35 -11.02 -9.31
C LEU A 191 6.85 -10.96 -9.03
N ASN A 192 7.24 -11.22 -7.79
CA ASN A 192 8.63 -11.28 -7.40
C ASN A 192 9.19 -12.70 -7.60
N TYR A 193 10.40 -12.80 -8.10
CA TYR A 193 11.13 -14.07 -8.23
C TYR A 193 12.44 -13.93 -7.46
N GLY A 194 12.46 -14.38 -6.21
CA GLY A 194 13.54 -14.11 -5.27
C GLY A 194 13.63 -15.14 -4.16
N LYS A 195 13.91 -14.70 -2.93
CA LYS A 195 14.17 -15.56 -1.76
C LYS A 195 15.18 -16.66 -2.11
N LEU A 196 16.28 -16.26 -2.75
CA LEU A 196 17.26 -17.17 -3.32
C LEU A 196 18.03 -17.92 -2.26
N ALA A 197 18.00 -19.25 -2.32
CA ALA A 197 18.86 -20.09 -1.52
C ALA A 197 19.60 -21.12 -2.39
N ALA A 198 20.84 -21.43 -2.07
CA ALA A 198 21.58 -22.51 -2.71
C ALA A 198 22.41 -23.27 -1.67
N PHE A 199 22.40 -24.59 -1.75
CA PHE A 199 23.08 -25.47 -0.81
C PHE A 199 23.85 -26.58 -1.55
N ASP A 200 24.97 -26.97 -1.01
CA ASP A 200 25.71 -28.14 -1.48
C ASP A 200 25.24 -29.44 -0.79
N ALA A 201 25.82 -30.58 -1.19
CA ALA A 201 25.48 -31.87 -0.61
C ALA A 201 25.80 -32.01 0.90
N ASP A 202 26.67 -31.15 1.41
CA ASP A 202 27.04 -31.08 2.83
C ASP A 202 26.17 -30.02 3.58
N HIS A 203 25.08 -29.54 2.97
CA HIS A 203 24.17 -28.52 3.49
C HIS A 203 24.84 -27.17 3.75
N ARG A 204 25.98 -26.86 3.11
CA ARG A 204 26.62 -25.55 3.17
C ARG A 204 25.92 -24.62 2.21
N ARG A 205 25.56 -23.40 2.69
CA ARG A 205 24.98 -22.34 1.86
C ARG A 205 26.02 -21.86 0.85
N LEU A 206 25.62 -21.74 -0.41
CA LEU A 206 26.44 -21.24 -1.51
C LEU A 206 25.99 -19.84 -1.87
N PRO A 207 26.92 -18.92 -2.18
CA PRO A 207 26.54 -17.60 -2.70
C PRO A 207 25.77 -17.76 -4.02
N ILE A 208 24.62 -17.14 -4.08
CA ILE A 208 23.74 -17.11 -5.27
C ILE A 208 23.33 -15.67 -5.55
N ARG A 209 23.18 -15.35 -6.84
CA ARG A 209 22.69 -14.05 -7.33
C ARG A 209 21.77 -14.28 -8.51
N ILE A 210 20.92 -13.28 -8.78
CA ILE A 210 20.08 -13.22 -9.96
C ILE A 210 20.42 -11.95 -10.75
N ALA A 211 20.29 -11.99 -12.05
CA ALA A 211 20.52 -10.83 -12.91
C ALA A 211 19.66 -10.92 -14.19
N THR A 212 19.08 -9.80 -14.56
CA THR A 212 18.31 -9.68 -15.80
C THR A 212 19.26 -9.55 -17.00
N LEU A 213 19.15 -10.43 -17.98
CA LEU A 213 19.92 -10.39 -19.24
C LEU A 213 19.22 -9.57 -20.32
N SER A 214 17.89 -9.54 -20.27
CA SER A 214 17.02 -8.78 -21.16
C SER A 214 15.60 -8.81 -20.57
N PRO A 215 14.65 -7.98 -21.04
CA PRO A 215 13.26 -8.01 -20.52
C PRO A 215 12.59 -9.39 -20.51
N HIS A 216 13.07 -10.33 -21.31
CA HIS A 216 12.49 -11.68 -21.41
C HIS A 216 13.47 -12.79 -21.00
N ARG A 217 14.59 -12.46 -20.37
CA ARG A 217 15.58 -13.43 -19.89
C ARG A 217 16.29 -12.95 -18.64
N PHE A 218 16.43 -13.84 -17.67
CA PHE A 218 17.22 -13.63 -16.49
C PHE A 218 18.05 -14.86 -16.15
N GLN A 219 19.00 -14.72 -15.25
CA GLN A 219 20.01 -15.73 -14.97
C GLN A 219 20.28 -15.84 -13.48
N LEU A 220 20.21 -17.07 -12.95
CA LEU A 220 20.74 -17.39 -11.62
C LEU A 220 22.24 -17.72 -11.75
N GLN A 221 23.05 -17.20 -10.82
CA GLN A 221 24.50 -17.39 -10.76
C GLN A 221 24.87 -17.97 -9.40
N VAL A 222 25.43 -19.17 -9.37
CA VAL A 222 25.80 -19.87 -8.12
C VAL A 222 27.30 -20.07 -8.06
N GLU A 223 27.94 -19.60 -6.98
CA GLU A 223 29.36 -19.80 -6.70
C GLU A 223 29.62 -21.18 -6.13
N ASP A 224 29.95 -22.13 -6.97
CA ASP A 224 30.11 -23.55 -6.61
C ASP A 224 31.57 -24.04 -6.52
N SER A 225 32.55 -23.13 -6.51
CA SER A 225 33.99 -23.50 -6.60
C SER A 225 34.43 -24.55 -5.58
N SER A 226 33.90 -24.50 -4.35
CA SER A 226 34.16 -25.45 -3.26
C SER A 226 33.01 -26.38 -2.93
N ALA A 227 31.92 -26.37 -3.72
CA ALA A 227 30.70 -27.11 -3.41
C ALA A 227 30.83 -28.63 -3.61
N ALA A 228 30.24 -29.42 -2.73
CA ALA A 228 29.96 -30.81 -2.93
C ALA A 228 28.68 -31.01 -3.72
N TYR A 229 28.66 -31.83 -4.76
CA TYR A 229 27.46 -32.08 -5.57
C TYR A 229 26.69 -33.30 -5.06
N PRO A 230 25.35 -33.34 -5.15
CA PRO A 230 24.49 -32.39 -5.85
C PRO A 230 24.39 -31.03 -5.18
N ILE A 231 24.14 -29.97 -5.94
CA ILE A 231 23.74 -28.67 -5.41
C ILE A 231 22.24 -28.46 -5.62
N LEU A 232 21.60 -27.88 -4.61
CA LEU A 232 20.20 -27.45 -4.60
C LEU A 232 20.13 -25.94 -4.77
N ILE A 233 19.25 -25.43 -5.62
CA ILE A 233 18.97 -24.02 -5.85
C ILE A 233 17.47 -23.80 -5.72
N ASP A 234 17.06 -22.81 -4.95
CA ASP A 234 15.71 -22.62 -4.45
C ASP A 234 15.22 -21.17 -4.49
N PRO A 235 14.70 -20.67 -5.60
CA PRO A 235 14.00 -19.41 -5.70
C PRO A 235 12.47 -19.54 -5.58
N LEU A 236 11.80 -18.51 -5.04
CA LEU A 236 10.37 -18.44 -4.87
C LEU A 236 9.76 -17.34 -5.75
N LEU A 237 8.56 -17.55 -6.27
CA LEU A 237 7.78 -16.59 -7.06
C LEU A 237 6.57 -16.10 -6.25
N VAL A 238 6.62 -14.88 -5.74
CA VAL A 238 5.63 -14.27 -4.82
C VAL A 238 5.40 -12.78 -5.15
N PRO A 239 4.35 -12.11 -4.65
CA PRO A 239 4.30 -10.65 -4.53
C PRO A 239 5.50 -10.11 -3.73
N ASP A 240 5.77 -8.78 -3.77
CA ASP A 240 6.92 -8.18 -3.09
C ASP A 240 6.90 -8.48 -1.58
N ALA A 241 5.90 -7.98 -0.87
CA ALA A 241 5.64 -8.39 0.51
C ALA A 241 4.15 -8.38 0.82
N GLN A 242 3.74 -9.15 1.82
CA GLN A 242 2.37 -9.19 2.29
C GLN A 242 2.33 -9.41 3.79
N ILE A 243 1.53 -8.63 4.48
CA ILE A 243 1.28 -8.71 5.91
C ILE A 243 -0.15 -9.24 6.11
N THR A 244 -0.28 -10.41 6.71
CA THR A 244 -1.58 -11.07 6.90
C THR A 244 -2.08 -10.87 8.33
N GLY A 245 -3.37 -10.64 8.52
CA GLY A 245 -3.98 -10.65 9.85
C GLY A 245 -3.91 -12.03 10.48
N ALA A 246 -3.34 -12.13 11.68
CA ALA A 246 -3.29 -13.39 12.43
C ALA A 246 -4.61 -13.72 13.13
N GLN A 247 -5.53 -12.77 13.25
CA GLN A 247 -6.79 -12.91 13.98
C GLN A 247 -8.00 -12.87 13.03
N TYR A 248 -8.97 -13.73 13.32
CA TYR A 248 -10.27 -13.76 12.65
C TYR A 248 -11.05 -12.46 12.89
N GLN A 249 -11.59 -11.88 11.82
CA GLN A 249 -12.36 -10.61 11.83
C GLN A 249 -11.61 -9.36 12.34
N ALA A 250 -10.29 -9.38 12.39
CA ALA A 250 -9.54 -8.20 12.82
C ALA A 250 -9.53 -7.08 11.77
N GLU A 251 -9.82 -7.42 10.51
CA GLU A 251 -9.85 -6.48 9.38
C GLU A 251 -8.51 -5.75 9.18
N LEU A 252 -7.36 -6.46 9.32
CA LEU A 252 -6.04 -5.88 9.09
C LEU A 252 -5.95 -5.27 7.68
N GLY A 253 -5.35 -4.08 7.57
CA GLY A 253 -5.30 -3.33 6.32
C GLY A 253 -6.59 -2.54 6.05
N PHE A 254 -7.45 -2.33 7.08
CA PHE A 254 -8.54 -1.37 7.01
C PHE A 254 -8.01 0.05 6.76
N SER A 255 -6.93 0.41 7.44
CA SER A 255 -6.11 1.59 7.19
C SER A 255 -4.65 1.17 7.06
N VAL A 256 -3.93 1.83 6.17
CA VAL A 256 -2.48 1.67 5.97
C VAL A 256 -1.87 3.05 5.75
N SER A 257 -0.65 3.25 6.22
CA SER A 257 0.08 4.49 6.03
C SER A 257 1.58 4.24 6.05
N ASP A 258 2.32 5.11 5.38
CA ASP A 258 3.68 5.47 5.67
C ASP A 258 3.78 6.00 7.11
N ALA A 259 4.88 5.72 7.76
CA ALA A 259 5.16 6.18 9.11
C ALA A 259 6.45 7.03 9.19
N GLY A 260 7.15 7.19 8.06
CA GLY A 260 8.50 7.77 8.03
C GLY A 260 9.52 6.88 8.72
N ASP A 261 10.68 7.42 9.06
CA ASP A 261 11.78 6.70 9.73
C ASP A 261 11.63 6.81 11.26
N LEU A 262 10.79 5.92 11.84
CA LEU A 262 10.47 5.91 13.28
C LEU A 262 11.67 5.58 14.17
N ASN A 263 12.65 4.85 13.62
CA ASN A 263 13.77 4.30 14.39
C ASN A 263 15.11 4.96 14.06
N GLY A 264 15.19 5.81 13.03
CA GLY A 264 16.37 6.57 12.63
C GLY A 264 17.42 5.71 11.91
N ASP A 265 17.01 4.61 11.27
CA ASP A 265 17.94 3.71 10.58
C ASP A 265 18.11 4.05 9.09
N GLY A 266 17.33 5.00 8.58
CA GLY A 266 17.39 5.52 7.22
C GLY A 266 16.54 4.77 6.20
N PHE A 267 15.60 3.94 6.66
CA PHE A 267 14.56 3.29 5.87
C PHE A 267 13.20 3.74 6.40
N ASP A 268 12.28 4.02 5.51
CA ASP A 268 10.92 4.36 5.92
C ASP A 268 10.17 3.13 6.44
N ASP A 269 9.30 3.35 7.43
CA ASP A 269 8.54 2.34 8.13
C ASP A 269 7.06 2.40 7.73
N VAL A 270 6.28 1.36 8.01
CA VAL A 270 4.84 1.37 7.71
C VAL A 270 4.00 0.97 8.91
N ILE A 271 2.78 1.51 8.96
CA ILE A 271 1.77 1.17 9.95
C ILE A 271 0.52 0.58 9.29
N VAL A 272 -0.02 -0.45 9.95
CA VAL A 272 -1.19 -1.19 9.45
C VAL A 272 -2.23 -1.31 10.56
N GLY A 273 -3.44 -0.82 10.30
CA GLY A 273 -4.55 -0.82 11.25
C GLY A 273 -5.43 -2.08 11.14
N ALA A 274 -5.95 -2.49 12.30
CA ALA A 274 -6.89 -3.59 12.44
C ALA A 274 -7.97 -3.20 13.48
N PRO A 275 -8.99 -2.39 13.10
CA PRO A 275 -9.91 -1.77 14.06
C PRO A 275 -10.84 -2.75 14.79
N GLU A 276 -11.07 -3.94 14.26
CA GLU A 276 -11.88 -4.98 14.90
C GLU A 276 -11.01 -6.04 15.61
N TYR A 277 -9.71 -5.75 15.86
CA TYR A 277 -8.82 -6.63 16.62
C TYR A 277 -9.27 -6.76 18.07
N ASP A 278 -9.21 -8.00 18.61
CA ASP A 278 -9.56 -8.39 19.98
C ASP A 278 -8.27 -8.78 20.74
N GLY A 279 -7.57 -7.87 21.39
CA GLY A 279 -6.37 -8.14 22.19
C GLY A 279 -6.69 -8.55 23.63
N GLY A 280 -7.88 -8.23 24.09
CA GLY A 280 -8.39 -8.50 25.42
C GLY A 280 -9.85 -8.08 25.55
N GLU A 281 -10.21 -7.05 24.84
CA GLU A 281 -11.54 -6.47 24.75
C GLU A 281 -12.07 -6.59 23.32
N VAL A 282 -13.38 -6.68 23.12
CA VAL A 282 -13.99 -6.91 21.80
C VAL A 282 -13.92 -5.63 20.96
N GLY A 283 -13.32 -5.72 19.76
CA GLY A 283 -13.20 -4.61 18.83
C GLY A 283 -12.46 -3.42 19.42
N GLU A 284 -11.50 -3.67 20.30
CA GLU A 284 -10.67 -2.60 20.85
C GLU A 284 -9.80 -1.96 19.79
N GLY A 285 -9.44 -2.74 18.77
CA GLY A 285 -8.59 -2.34 17.68
C GLY A 285 -7.11 -2.30 18.04
N ALA A 286 -6.28 -2.41 17.00
CA ALA A 286 -4.84 -2.38 17.13
C ALA A 286 -4.18 -1.75 15.92
N VAL A 287 -2.95 -1.26 16.12
CA VAL A 287 -2.02 -0.79 15.11
C VAL A 287 -0.77 -1.64 15.18
N PHE A 288 -0.25 -2.02 14.03
CA PHE A 288 0.95 -2.81 13.88
C PHE A 288 1.99 -1.99 13.10
N VAL A 289 3.19 -1.86 13.67
CA VAL A 289 4.34 -1.18 13.08
C VAL A 289 5.27 -2.21 12.46
N PHE A 290 5.78 -1.95 11.26
CA PHE A 290 6.76 -2.79 10.58
C PHE A 290 7.89 -1.91 10.08
N PHE A 291 9.10 -2.17 10.57
CA PHE A 291 10.29 -1.39 10.20
C PHE A 291 10.81 -1.79 8.82
N GLY A 292 11.19 -0.77 8.05
CA GLY A 292 11.92 -0.91 6.82
C GLY A 292 13.33 -1.49 7.04
N SER A 293 14.01 -1.88 6.00
CA SER A 293 15.38 -2.36 6.07
C SER A 293 16.00 -2.42 4.68
N ALA A 294 17.31 -2.56 4.55
CA ALA A 294 18.00 -2.76 3.27
C ALA A 294 17.46 -3.95 2.41
N THR A 295 16.55 -4.76 2.93
CA THR A 295 15.84 -5.81 2.20
C THR A 295 14.33 -5.53 2.13
N GLY A 296 13.92 -4.35 2.60
CA GLY A 296 12.54 -3.94 2.80
C GLY A 296 11.85 -4.70 3.93
N ILE A 297 10.53 -4.62 3.97
CA ILE A 297 9.69 -5.34 4.93
C ILE A 297 9.50 -6.77 4.43
N GLU A 298 9.64 -7.77 5.32
CA GLU A 298 9.49 -9.18 4.98
C GLU A 298 8.00 -9.61 4.99
N ASP A 299 7.70 -10.68 4.22
CA ASP A 299 6.42 -11.38 4.33
C ASP A 299 6.18 -11.85 5.76
N GLY A 300 4.98 -11.61 6.28
CA GLY A 300 4.68 -12.00 7.65
C GLY A 300 3.20 -11.95 8.00
N ASP A 301 2.95 -11.99 9.27
CA ASP A 301 1.64 -11.73 9.84
C ASP A 301 1.73 -10.73 10.99
N SER A 302 0.60 -10.27 11.48
CA SER A 302 0.53 -9.26 12.55
C SER A 302 1.23 -9.65 13.86
N THR A 303 1.66 -10.92 14.03
CA THR A 303 2.47 -11.35 15.20
C THR A 303 3.96 -11.12 15.00
N MET A 304 4.38 -10.72 13.80
CA MET A 304 5.76 -10.38 13.45
C MET A 304 5.99 -8.87 13.40
N ALA A 305 4.99 -8.06 13.76
CA ALA A 305 5.15 -6.62 13.88
C ALA A 305 6.25 -6.27 14.89
N ASP A 306 7.02 -5.22 14.60
CA ASP A 306 8.08 -4.71 15.46
C ASP A 306 7.50 -4.06 16.72
N ALA A 307 6.32 -3.41 16.58
CA ALA A 307 5.53 -2.93 17.72
C ALA A 307 4.03 -3.04 17.44
N ARG A 308 3.25 -3.13 18.52
CA ARG A 308 1.79 -3.14 18.49
C ARG A 308 1.22 -2.22 19.54
N PHE A 309 0.25 -1.40 19.12
CA PHE A 309 -0.51 -0.53 20.04
C PHE A 309 -1.98 -0.89 20.02
N GLU A 310 -2.60 -1.02 21.20
CA GLU A 310 -4.01 -1.37 21.35
C GLU A 310 -4.72 -0.41 22.33
N SER A 311 -6.06 -0.29 22.23
CA SER A 311 -6.76 0.70 23.05
C SER A 311 -7.08 0.25 24.47
N ASN A 312 -7.09 -1.05 24.73
CA ASN A 312 -7.59 -1.66 25.98
C ASN A 312 -9.05 -1.24 26.31
N GLN A 313 -9.82 -0.84 25.29
CA GLN A 313 -11.20 -0.44 25.48
C GLN A 313 -12.12 -1.03 24.40
N SER A 314 -13.13 -1.78 24.84
CA SER A 314 -14.08 -2.44 23.93
C SER A 314 -14.73 -1.45 22.95
N ARG A 315 -14.66 -1.78 21.64
CA ARG A 315 -15.22 -1.00 20.52
C ARG A 315 -14.65 0.42 20.39
N ALA A 316 -13.41 0.60 20.79
CA ALA A 316 -12.68 1.85 20.54
C ALA A 316 -12.29 1.99 19.06
N LEU A 317 -12.14 0.84 18.33
CA LEU A 317 -11.78 0.81 16.92
C LEU A 317 -10.43 1.51 16.65
N MET A 318 -9.43 1.32 17.53
CA MET A 318 -8.10 1.88 17.36
C MET A 318 -7.47 1.34 16.07
N GLY A 319 -6.83 2.20 15.30
CA GLY A 319 -6.33 1.83 13.97
C GLY A 319 -7.41 1.90 12.87
N GLY A 320 -8.56 2.54 13.14
CA GLY A 320 -9.55 2.86 12.11
C GLY A 320 -9.10 3.99 11.17
N ALA A 321 -8.17 4.83 11.61
CA ALA A 321 -7.46 5.81 10.80
C ALA A 321 -6.02 5.89 11.28
N LEU A 322 -5.06 6.04 10.36
CA LEU A 322 -3.63 6.07 10.62
C LEU A 322 -2.94 7.11 9.74
N SER A 323 -1.87 7.68 10.26
CA SER A 323 -0.94 8.51 9.49
C SER A 323 0.42 8.55 10.17
N GLY A 324 1.51 8.68 9.44
CA GLY A 324 2.70 9.33 9.94
C GLY A 324 2.34 10.74 10.40
N ALA A 325 2.94 11.19 11.47
CA ALA A 325 2.73 12.54 12.02
C ALA A 325 3.89 13.48 11.68
N GLY A 326 5.00 12.96 11.10
CA GLY A 326 6.27 13.64 11.03
C GLY A 326 6.91 13.76 12.40
N ASP A 327 7.94 14.58 12.53
CA ASP A 327 8.69 14.82 13.78
C ASP A 327 8.01 15.95 14.60
N VAL A 328 6.90 15.61 15.31
CA VAL A 328 6.12 16.60 16.07
C VAL A 328 6.83 17.12 17.32
N ASN A 329 7.95 16.47 17.71
CA ASN A 329 8.69 16.83 18.91
C ASN A 329 10.12 17.36 18.61
N GLY A 330 10.59 17.30 17.37
CA GLY A 330 11.89 17.81 16.92
C GLY A 330 13.08 16.99 17.40
N ASP A 331 12.90 15.70 17.67
CA ASP A 331 13.98 14.83 18.17
C ASP A 331 14.71 14.08 17.07
N GLY A 332 14.23 14.19 15.82
CA GLY A 332 14.84 13.63 14.62
C GLY A 332 14.36 12.22 14.27
N TYR A 333 13.27 11.76 14.85
CA TYR A 333 12.54 10.54 14.54
C TYR A 333 11.11 10.91 14.18
N ASP A 334 10.56 10.27 13.16
CA ASP A 334 9.17 10.46 12.82
C ASP A 334 8.25 9.82 13.88
N ASP A 335 7.04 10.36 14.01
CA ASP A 335 6.04 9.96 14.98
C ASP A 335 4.80 9.38 14.27
N ILE A 336 3.97 8.62 14.98
CA ILE A 336 2.72 8.07 14.42
C ILE A 336 1.48 8.65 15.10
N LEU A 337 0.45 8.88 14.28
CA LEU A 337 -0.86 9.38 14.70
C LEU A 337 -1.94 8.32 14.44
N VAL A 338 -2.65 7.94 15.49
CA VAL A 338 -3.59 6.83 15.51
C VAL A 338 -4.97 7.28 15.93
N GLY A 339 -5.98 7.09 15.09
CA GLY A 339 -7.38 7.33 15.41
C GLY A 339 -8.06 6.14 16.07
N ALA A 340 -8.94 6.46 17.05
CA ALA A 340 -9.81 5.51 17.76
C ALA A 340 -11.21 6.11 17.88
N PRO A 341 -12.02 6.13 16.82
CA PRO A 341 -13.28 6.88 16.76
C PRO A 341 -14.37 6.37 17.71
N GLY A 342 -14.24 5.16 18.21
CA GLY A 342 -15.17 4.58 19.17
C GLY A 342 -14.75 4.74 20.63
N TYR A 343 -13.59 5.34 20.91
CA TYR A 343 -13.02 5.51 22.25
C TYR A 343 -13.92 6.37 23.15
N GLN A 344 -13.84 6.14 24.45
CA GLN A 344 -14.63 6.83 25.48
C GLN A 344 -13.71 7.30 26.60
N ALA A 345 -13.33 8.57 26.58
CA ALA A 345 -12.51 9.19 27.61
C ALA A 345 -13.36 9.82 28.74
N GLY A 346 -14.67 9.89 28.57
CA GLY A 346 -15.63 10.44 29.51
C GLY A 346 -17.03 10.40 28.90
N GLU A 347 -17.11 10.70 27.64
CA GLU A 347 -18.35 10.74 26.87
C GLU A 347 -18.47 9.51 25.95
N LEU A 348 -19.70 9.12 25.62
CA LEU A 348 -19.99 7.92 24.80
C LEU A 348 -19.57 8.16 23.35
N ARG A 349 -18.59 7.35 22.83
CA ARG A 349 -18.07 7.44 21.48
C ARG A 349 -17.69 8.86 21.07
N GLU A 350 -17.08 9.56 21.99
CA GLU A 350 -16.52 10.87 21.69
C GLU A 350 -15.33 10.77 20.73
N GLY A 351 -14.67 9.60 20.72
CA GLY A 351 -13.48 9.33 19.95
C GLY A 351 -12.23 9.93 20.55
N ALA A 352 -11.09 9.40 20.13
CA ALA A 352 -9.78 9.91 20.52
C ALA A 352 -8.79 9.76 19.34
N ALA A 353 -7.70 10.55 19.41
CA ALA A 353 -6.51 10.33 18.62
C ALA A 353 -5.31 10.25 19.56
N PHE A 354 -4.35 9.40 19.20
CA PHE A 354 -3.16 9.12 20.01
C PHE A 354 -1.91 9.35 19.15
N ILE A 355 -0.88 9.93 19.78
CA ILE A 355 0.45 10.05 19.18
C ILE A 355 1.41 9.17 19.96
N PHE A 356 2.23 8.41 19.25
CA PHE A 356 3.34 7.65 19.82
C PHE A 356 4.62 8.13 19.13
N HIS A 357 5.60 8.56 19.93
CA HIS A 357 6.84 9.11 19.42
C HIS A 357 7.79 8.00 18.96
N GLY A 358 8.44 8.24 17.81
CA GLY A 358 9.57 7.46 17.35
C GLY A 358 10.79 7.63 18.25
N SER A 359 11.78 6.79 18.13
CA SER A 359 13.03 6.91 18.88
C SER A 359 14.10 5.93 18.43
N ALA A 360 15.39 6.25 18.67
CA ALA A 360 16.53 5.35 18.45
C ALA A 360 16.48 4.01 19.23
N SER A 361 15.56 3.87 20.18
CA SER A 361 15.29 2.59 20.84
C SER A 361 14.14 1.91 20.12
N GLU A 362 14.22 0.57 19.97
CA GLU A 362 13.10 -0.20 19.41
C GLU A 362 11.77 0.25 20.06
N MET A 363 10.76 0.58 19.24
CA MET A 363 9.39 0.77 19.74
C MET A 363 8.92 -0.53 20.39
N VAL A 364 8.24 -0.42 21.50
CA VAL A 364 7.75 -1.59 22.23
C VAL A 364 6.23 -1.62 22.22
N ASP A 365 5.64 -2.81 22.32
CA ASP A 365 4.19 -2.97 22.48
C ASP A 365 3.67 -2.03 23.56
N GLY A 366 2.57 -1.34 23.26
CA GLY A 366 1.95 -0.34 24.13
C GLY A 366 0.42 -0.31 24.03
N ASP A 367 -0.14 0.65 24.71
CA ASP A 367 -1.58 0.86 24.71
C ASP A 367 -1.92 2.36 24.82
N SER A 368 -3.22 2.68 24.80
CA SER A 368 -3.69 4.07 24.92
C SER A 368 -3.16 4.82 26.16
N SER A 369 -2.72 4.11 27.22
CA SER A 369 -2.15 4.72 28.43
C SER A 369 -0.65 5.00 28.31
N THR A 370 0.02 4.43 27.30
CA THR A 370 1.44 4.64 27.01
C THR A 370 1.66 5.64 25.88
N ALA A 371 0.58 6.14 25.25
CA ALA A 371 0.67 7.18 24.26
C ALA A 371 1.27 8.46 24.84
N ASP A 372 2.12 9.14 24.07
CA ASP A 372 2.73 10.42 24.43
C ASP A 372 1.69 11.53 24.46
N THR A 373 0.68 11.42 23.57
CA THR A 373 -0.43 12.36 23.50
C THR A 373 -1.76 11.63 23.32
N GLN A 374 -2.78 12.11 24.06
CA GLN A 374 -4.19 11.78 23.86
C GLN A 374 -4.98 13.04 23.57
N LEU A 375 -5.68 13.06 22.44
CA LEU A 375 -6.63 14.08 22.05
C LEU A 375 -8.04 13.49 22.13
N GLU A 376 -8.99 14.21 22.73
CA GLU A 376 -10.39 13.77 22.91
C GLU A 376 -11.35 14.90 22.56
N SER A 377 -12.62 14.60 22.21
CA SER A 377 -13.53 15.66 21.76
C SER A 377 -14.38 16.30 22.87
N ASN A 378 -14.55 15.63 24.00
CA ASN A 378 -15.51 16.03 25.05
C ASN A 378 -16.96 16.17 24.52
N GLN A 379 -17.31 15.48 23.41
CA GLN A 379 -18.66 15.53 22.86
C GLN A 379 -19.18 14.14 22.45
N VAL A 380 -20.33 13.75 22.99
CA VAL A 380 -20.98 12.46 22.71
C VAL A 380 -21.18 12.25 21.20
N PHE A 381 -20.76 11.09 20.69
CA PHE A 381 -20.88 10.69 19.28
C PHE A 381 -20.23 11.62 18.26
N SER A 382 -19.20 12.36 18.63
CA SER A 382 -18.46 13.19 17.66
C SER A 382 -17.47 12.39 16.80
N PHE A 383 -17.01 11.21 17.30
CA PHE A 383 -16.08 10.32 16.61
C PHE A 383 -14.76 11.03 16.24
N LEU A 384 -14.14 11.71 17.21
CA LEU A 384 -12.81 12.29 17.01
C LEU A 384 -11.81 11.17 16.68
N GLY A 385 -10.90 11.43 15.74
CA GLY A 385 -9.98 10.41 15.21
C GLY A 385 -10.61 9.53 14.12
N ALA A 386 -11.77 9.93 13.55
CA ALA A 386 -12.35 9.22 12.39
C ALA A 386 -11.50 9.36 11.12
N SER A 387 -10.77 10.45 10.98
CA SER A 387 -9.71 10.68 10.00
C SER A 387 -8.61 11.47 10.67
N VAL A 388 -7.36 11.13 10.43
CA VAL A 388 -6.17 11.77 10.99
C VAL A 388 -5.10 11.91 9.92
N SER A 389 -4.25 12.93 10.00
CA SER A 389 -3.11 13.12 9.11
C SER A 389 -2.04 13.98 9.76
N GLY A 390 -0.77 13.75 9.45
CA GLY A 390 0.25 14.78 9.53
C GLY A 390 -0.19 15.97 8.68
N ALA A 391 0.14 17.16 9.12
CA ALA A 391 -0.20 18.40 8.43
C ALA A 391 1.06 19.14 7.90
N GLY A 392 2.26 18.61 8.21
CA GLY A 392 3.52 19.29 8.01
C GLY A 392 3.67 20.48 8.95
N ASP A 393 4.63 21.35 8.69
CA ASP A 393 4.90 22.56 9.49
C ASP A 393 4.01 23.75 9.01
N VAL A 394 2.71 23.75 9.41
CA VAL A 394 1.75 24.78 8.97
C VAL A 394 2.01 26.16 9.54
N ASN A 395 2.92 26.27 10.55
CA ASN A 395 3.20 27.52 11.24
C ASN A 395 4.68 27.99 11.08
N GLY A 396 5.56 27.19 10.47
CA GLY A 396 6.94 27.52 10.17
C GLY A 396 7.84 27.55 11.39
N ASP A 397 7.52 26.81 12.47
CA ASP A 397 8.30 26.79 13.70
C ASP A 397 9.33 25.64 13.77
N GLY A 398 9.31 24.74 12.78
CA GLY A 398 10.26 23.65 12.60
C GLY A 398 9.87 22.37 13.32
N PHE A 399 8.62 22.22 13.74
CA PHE A 399 8.01 21.00 14.24
C PHE A 399 6.81 20.65 13.37
N ASP A 400 6.64 19.38 13.06
CA ASP A 400 5.49 18.95 12.28
C ASP A 400 4.20 19.07 13.11
N ASP A 401 3.13 19.47 12.45
CA ASP A 401 1.80 19.66 12.99
C ASP A 401 0.87 18.52 12.56
N ILE A 402 -0.28 18.37 13.21
CA ILE A 402 -1.26 17.35 12.86
C ILE A 402 -2.65 17.94 12.66
N ILE A 403 -3.45 17.23 11.84
CA ILE A 403 -4.88 17.50 11.69
C ILE A 403 -5.71 16.28 12.08
N VAL A 404 -6.71 16.49 12.95
CA VAL A 404 -7.58 15.43 13.48
C VAL A 404 -9.04 15.81 13.26
N SER A 405 -9.85 14.90 12.73
CA SER A 405 -11.26 15.16 12.47
C SER A 405 -12.18 14.60 13.57
N ALA A 406 -13.35 15.23 13.70
CA ALA A 406 -14.50 14.75 14.44
C ALA A 406 -15.75 14.91 13.55
N MET A 407 -15.97 13.92 12.66
CA MET A 407 -16.89 14.03 11.53
C MET A 407 -18.37 14.23 11.89
N GLN A 408 -18.76 14.02 13.16
CA GLN A 408 -20.12 14.30 13.65
C GLN A 408 -20.14 15.35 14.78
N TYR A 409 -19.08 16.12 14.91
CA TYR A 409 -19.00 17.22 15.85
C TYR A 409 -20.13 18.23 15.61
N THR A 410 -20.62 18.83 16.67
CA THR A 410 -21.69 19.84 16.63
C THR A 410 -21.17 21.13 17.26
N ASN A 411 -21.03 22.17 16.45
CA ASN A 411 -20.64 23.53 16.87
C ASN A 411 -21.59 24.57 16.26
N GLY A 412 -22.84 24.56 16.69
CA GLY A 412 -23.90 25.41 16.11
C GLY A 412 -24.90 24.59 15.32
N GLU A 413 -24.49 23.90 14.28
CA GLU A 413 -25.31 23.04 13.46
C GLU A 413 -25.14 21.54 13.81
N PRO A 414 -26.22 20.75 13.95
CA PRO A 414 -26.12 19.35 14.29
C PRO A 414 -25.31 18.52 13.29
N THR A 415 -24.31 17.74 13.78
CA THR A 415 -23.48 16.83 12.99
C THR A 415 -22.86 17.49 11.74
N GLU A 416 -22.48 18.74 11.87
CA GLU A 416 -21.82 19.50 10.81
C GLU A 416 -20.41 18.99 10.51
N GLY A 417 -19.76 18.40 11.52
CA GLY A 417 -18.39 17.94 11.50
C GLY A 417 -17.40 19.09 11.76
N ALA A 418 -16.24 18.71 12.28
CA ALA A 418 -15.12 19.63 12.47
C ALA A 418 -13.78 18.95 12.24
N ALA A 419 -12.75 19.73 11.92
CA ALA A 419 -11.37 19.31 11.94
C ALA A 419 -10.55 20.26 12.81
N PHE A 420 -9.53 19.74 13.48
CA PHE A 420 -8.72 20.45 14.45
C PHE A 420 -7.25 20.30 14.11
N VAL A 421 -6.51 21.41 14.04
CA VAL A 421 -5.06 21.42 13.88
C VAL A 421 -4.41 21.63 15.24
N TYR A 422 -3.40 20.82 15.55
CA TYR A 422 -2.59 20.91 16.77
C TYR A 422 -1.13 21.07 16.36
N HIS A 423 -0.48 22.10 16.93
CA HIS A 423 0.91 22.40 16.59
C HIS A 423 1.88 21.53 17.39
N GLY A 424 2.93 21.06 16.73
CA GLY A 424 4.08 20.45 17.33
C GLY A 424 4.87 21.38 18.25
N SER A 425 5.82 20.86 18.98
CA SER A 425 6.66 21.67 19.88
C SER A 425 7.86 20.84 20.37
N PRO A 426 8.91 21.45 20.95
CA PRO A 426 10.04 20.71 21.54
C PRO A 426 9.68 19.68 22.62
N THR A 427 8.43 19.54 22.98
CA THR A 427 7.92 18.56 23.94
C THR A 427 6.79 17.72 23.37
N GLY A 428 6.66 17.75 22.07
CA GLY A 428 5.55 17.15 21.33
C GLY A 428 4.25 17.94 21.49
N ILE A 429 3.16 17.35 21.08
CA ILE A 429 1.80 17.89 21.19
C ILE A 429 1.25 17.47 22.56
N PRO A 430 0.77 18.40 23.45
CA PRO A 430 0.25 18.02 24.74
C PRO A 430 -1.14 17.37 24.65
N ASN A 431 -1.53 16.56 25.64
CA ASN A 431 -2.90 16.08 25.77
C ASN A 431 -3.90 17.23 25.65
N GLY A 432 -4.96 17.03 24.85
CA GLY A 432 -5.83 18.13 24.47
C GLY A 432 -7.25 17.73 24.06
N ASN A 433 -7.95 18.76 23.62
CA ASN A 433 -9.33 18.66 23.14
C ASN A 433 -9.63 19.84 22.19
N PRO A 434 -10.80 19.96 21.58
CA PRO A 434 -11.12 21.06 20.65
C PRO A 434 -10.82 22.48 21.17
N SER A 435 -10.89 22.70 22.50
CA SER A 435 -10.59 24.02 23.08
C SER A 435 -9.09 24.33 23.20
N THR A 436 -8.22 23.33 23.01
CA THR A 436 -6.76 23.47 23.01
C THR A 436 -6.16 23.39 21.60
N ALA A 437 -6.96 23.07 20.60
CA ALA A 437 -6.53 23.10 19.22
C ALA A 437 -6.06 24.52 18.82
N ALA A 438 -5.05 24.60 17.98
CA ALA A 438 -4.62 25.86 17.38
C ALA A 438 -5.64 26.39 16.38
N THR A 439 -6.35 25.48 15.70
CA THR A 439 -7.33 25.80 14.67
C THR A 439 -8.54 24.88 14.77
N GLN A 440 -9.72 25.46 14.53
CA GLN A 440 -10.98 24.72 14.33
C GLN A 440 -11.54 25.06 12.95
N LEU A 441 -11.77 24.05 12.12
CA LEU A 441 -12.41 24.13 10.82
C LEU A 441 -13.80 23.51 10.91
N GLU A 442 -14.82 24.18 10.39
CA GLU A 442 -16.21 23.73 10.49
C GLU A 442 -17.00 23.98 9.20
N SER A 443 -18.11 23.26 8.98
CA SER A 443 -18.88 23.42 7.73
C SER A 443 -20.01 24.45 7.79
N ASN A 444 -20.43 24.85 8.98
CA ASN A 444 -21.61 25.68 9.22
C ASN A 444 -22.88 25.11 8.54
N ARG A 445 -22.96 23.77 8.39
CA ARG A 445 -24.07 23.14 7.69
C ARG A 445 -24.45 21.77 8.31
N MET A 446 -25.67 21.68 8.78
CA MET A 446 -26.21 20.46 9.40
C MET A 446 -25.99 19.22 8.52
N GLY A 447 -25.35 18.19 9.09
CA GLY A 447 -25.17 16.89 8.50
C GLY A 447 -24.18 16.86 7.31
N ALA A 448 -23.34 17.88 7.15
CA ALA A 448 -22.36 17.96 6.06
C ALA A 448 -21.20 17.01 6.23
N LEU A 449 -20.86 16.63 7.48
CA LEU A 449 -19.75 15.75 7.86
C LEU A 449 -18.40 16.29 7.40
N LEU A 450 -18.07 17.54 7.72
CA LEU A 450 -16.72 18.08 7.51
C LEU A 450 -15.71 17.23 8.29
N GLY A 451 -14.57 16.98 7.66
CA GLY A 451 -13.56 16.10 8.23
C GLY A 451 -13.88 14.61 8.07
N HIS A 452 -14.74 14.23 7.13
CA HIS A 452 -14.87 12.82 6.73
C HIS A 452 -13.52 12.25 6.29
N SER A 453 -12.72 13.07 5.62
CA SER A 453 -11.30 12.84 5.32
C SER A 453 -10.54 14.15 5.52
N VAL A 454 -9.36 14.08 6.08
CA VAL A 454 -8.42 15.21 6.25
C VAL A 454 -7.02 14.78 5.81
N SER A 455 -6.22 15.73 5.31
CA SER A 455 -4.84 15.48 4.93
C SER A 455 -4.01 16.76 4.99
N GLY A 456 -2.72 16.65 5.24
CA GLY A 456 -1.75 17.65 4.79
C GLY A 456 -1.85 17.78 3.26
N ALA A 457 -1.62 18.97 2.76
CA ALA A 457 -1.65 19.28 1.32
C ALA A 457 -0.27 19.65 0.79
N GLY A 458 0.74 19.76 1.66
CA GLY A 458 2.03 20.37 1.36
C GLY A 458 1.91 21.88 1.11
N ASP A 459 2.93 22.51 0.59
CA ASP A 459 2.97 23.95 0.29
C ASP A 459 2.37 24.22 -1.11
N VAL A 460 1.02 24.23 -1.22
CA VAL A 460 0.32 24.38 -2.50
C VAL A 460 0.45 25.79 -3.09
N ASN A 461 0.96 26.76 -2.30
CA ASN A 461 1.07 28.16 -2.71
C ASN A 461 2.51 28.67 -2.79
N GLY A 462 3.51 27.92 -2.31
CA GLY A 462 4.93 28.23 -2.37
C GLY A 462 5.35 29.31 -1.40
N ASP A 463 4.63 29.50 -0.28
CA ASP A 463 4.96 30.52 0.70
C ASP A 463 5.84 30.02 1.87
N GLY A 464 6.13 28.72 1.90
CA GLY A 464 7.01 28.06 2.87
C GLY A 464 6.32 27.61 4.14
N PHE A 465 5.00 27.53 4.15
CA PHE A 465 4.17 26.93 5.20
C PHE A 465 3.32 25.83 4.57
N ASP A 466 3.23 24.69 5.24
CA ASP A 466 2.38 23.62 4.74
C ASP A 466 0.90 23.95 4.90
N ASP A 467 0.10 23.46 3.98
CA ASP A 467 -1.33 23.69 3.86
C ASP A 467 -2.13 22.42 4.23
N VAL A 468 -3.43 22.53 4.43
CA VAL A 468 -4.28 21.36 4.69
C VAL A 468 -5.48 21.31 3.76
N ILE A 469 -5.95 20.07 3.49
CA ILE A 469 -7.17 19.82 2.73
C ILE A 469 -8.18 19.02 3.58
N VAL A 470 -9.46 19.45 3.52
CA VAL A 470 -10.55 18.88 4.31
C VAL A 470 -11.74 18.51 3.43
N GLY A 471 -12.15 17.26 3.47
CA GLY A 471 -13.29 16.75 2.72
C GLY A 471 -14.64 16.91 3.43
N VAL A 472 -15.68 17.25 2.67
CA VAL A 472 -17.06 17.46 3.16
C VAL A 472 -18.06 16.78 2.23
N PRO A 473 -18.17 15.43 2.22
CA PRO A 473 -18.86 14.68 1.16
C PRO A 473 -20.38 14.82 1.13
N ARG A 474 -21.00 15.39 2.17
CA ARG A 474 -22.45 15.61 2.20
C ARG A 474 -22.86 17.06 2.08
N TYR A 475 -21.89 17.94 1.81
CA TYR A 475 -22.18 19.35 1.55
C TYR A 475 -23.05 19.47 0.28
N ASP A 476 -24.02 20.40 0.32
CA ASP A 476 -24.85 20.76 -0.82
C ASP A 476 -24.39 22.14 -1.32
N ALA A 477 -23.58 22.17 -2.36
CA ALA A 477 -23.04 23.41 -2.94
C ALA A 477 -24.01 24.05 -3.95
N GLY A 478 -25.10 23.39 -4.30
CA GLY A 478 -26.14 23.90 -5.18
C GLY A 478 -26.79 22.86 -6.10
N GLU A 479 -26.09 21.75 -6.35
CA GLU A 479 -26.57 20.66 -7.22
C GLU A 479 -27.33 19.56 -6.45
N GLY A 480 -27.52 19.74 -5.13
CA GLY A 480 -28.31 18.86 -4.28
C GLY A 480 -27.54 18.12 -3.21
N TYR A 481 -28.27 17.37 -2.40
CA TYR A 481 -27.71 16.65 -1.26
C TYR A 481 -26.58 15.70 -1.66
N GLY A 482 -25.46 15.80 -0.91
CA GLY A 482 -24.32 14.91 -1.11
C GLY A 482 -23.54 15.14 -2.39
N GLU A 483 -23.62 16.33 -2.96
CA GLU A 483 -22.71 16.78 -4.00
C GLU A 483 -21.26 16.65 -3.54
N GLY A 484 -20.97 17.20 -2.35
CA GLY A 484 -19.68 17.19 -1.70
C GLY A 484 -18.73 18.27 -2.20
N ILE A 485 -17.85 18.68 -1.31
CA ILE A 485 -16.77 19.65 -1.56
C ILE A 485 -15.48 19.20 -0.88
N ALA A 486 -14.35 19.73 -1.31
CA ALA A 486 -13.12 19.77 -0.53
C ALA A 486 -12.67 21.22 -0.35
N LEU A 487 -12.10 21.51 0.82
CA LEU A 487 -11.67 22.84 1.24
C LEU A 487 -10.17 22.83 1.49
N ILE A 488 -9.46 23.82 0.95
CA ILE A 488 -8.04 24.02 1.17
C ILE A 488 -7.85 25.23 2.08
N PHE A 489 -7.01 25.12 3.11
CA PHE A 489 -6.67 26.19 4.04
C PHE A 489 -5.16 26.34 4.08
N HIS A 490 -4.69 27.58 3.86
CA HIS A 490 -3.26 27.87 3.83
C HIS A 490 -2.69 28.07 5.22
N GLY A 491 -1.49 27.51 5.43
CA GLY A 491 -0.63 27.79 6.56
C GLY A 491 -0.13 29.24 6.57
N SER A 492 0.50 29.64 7.64
CA SER A 492 1.13 30.95 7.77
C SER A 492 2.01 31.01 9.02
N ALA A 493 2.86 32.01 9.17
CA ALA A 493 3.67 32.21 10.38
C ALA A 493 2.88 32.27 11.74
N THR A 494 1.58 32.14 11.70
CA THR A 494 0.71 32.03 12.89
C THR A 494 -0.17 30.78 12.86
N GLY A 495 0.14 29.87 11.95
CA GLY A 495 -0.65 28.68 11.66
C GLY A 495 -1.87 29.01 10.79
N ILE A 496 -2.76 28.05 10.67
CA ILE A 496 -4.04 28.15 9.96
C ILE A 496 -5.06 28.82 10.89
N PRO A 497 -5.78 29.88 10.46
CA PRO A 497 -6.83 30.47 11.29
C PRO A 497 -8.09 29.59 11.34
N ASP A 498 -8.94 29.76 12.37
CA ASP A 498 -10.28 29.18 12.38
C ASP A 498 -11.03 29.49 11.09
N GLY A 499 -11.71 28.47 10.53
CA GLY A 499 -12.24 28.60 9.19
C GLY A 499 -13.51 27.81 8.88
N ASP A 500 -14.11 28.19 7.78
CA ASP A 500 -15.31 27.58 7.21
C ASP A 500 -15.30 27.67 5.67
N PRO A 501 -16.31 27.12 4.94
CA PRO A 501 -16.33 27.18 3.48
C PRO A 501 -16.30 28.57 2.86
N THR A 502 -16.45 29.63 3.66
CA THR A 502 -16.40 31.04 3.18
C THR A 502 -15.04 31.67 3.42
N THR A 503 -14.20 31.08 4.26
CA THR A 503 -12.85 31.57 4.61
C THR A 503 -11.75 30.66 4.06
N ALA A 504 -12.10 29.47 3.55
CA ALA A 504 -11.16 28.59 2.86
C ALA A 504 -10.45 29.33 1.72
N ALA A 505 -9.16 29.04 1.53
CA ALA A 505 -8.37 29.59 0.42
C ALA A 505 -8.90 29.11 -0.93
N ALA A 506 -9.37 27.86 -0.99
CA ALA A 506 -10.08 27.32 -2.15
C ALA A 506 -11.20 26.36 -1.73
N LYS A 507 -12.24 26.35 -2.54
CA LYS A 507 -13.33 25.38 -2.50
C LYS A 507 -13.43 24.68 -3.85
N VAL A 508 -13.26 23.36 -3.86
CA VAL A 508 -13.50 22.54 -5.05
C VAL A 508 -14.73 21.67 -4.84
N GLU A 509 -15.55 21.53 -5.89
CA GLU A 509 -16.87 20.86 -5.81
C GLU A 509 -17.12 19.96 -7.03
N SER A 510 -18.06 18.99 -6.94
CA SER A 510 -18.29 18.04 -8.02
C SER A 510 -19.20 18.54 -9.15
N ASN A 511 -20.03 19.52 -8.92
CA ASN A 511 -21.16 19.91 -9.79
C ASN A 511 -22.09 18.70 -10.08
N GLN A 512 -22.21 17.75 -9.17
CA GLN A 512 -23.02 16.54 -9.36
C GLN A 512 -23.62 16.04 -8.05
N GLY A 513 -24.93 16.11 -7.90
CA GLY A 513 -25.62 15.60 -6.71
C GLY A 513 -25.31 14.11 -6.44
N GLU A 514 -25.18 13.75 -5.16
CA GLU A 514 -24.84 12.40 -4.68
C GLU A 514 -23.44 11.89 -5.07
N ALA A 515 -22.54 12.74 -5.60
CA ALA A 515 -21.19 12.32 -6.02
C ALA A 515 -20.27 11.98 -4.86
N ARG A 516 -20.53 12.56 -3.65
CA ARG A 516 -19.66 12.38 -2.48
C ARG A 516 -18.24 12.88 -2.70
N PHE A 517 -18.11 14.00 -3.39
CA PHE A 517 -16.82 14.63 -3.64
C PHE A 517 -16.17 15.06 -2.33
N GLY A 518 -14.85 14.89 -2.21
CA GLY A 518 -14.17 15.07 -0.94
C GLY A 518 -14.48 13.95 0.08
N GLY A 519 -14.92 12.80 -0.39
CA GLY A 519 -15.08 11.62 0.46
C GLY A 519 -13.73 11.05 0.93
N CYS A 520 -12.72 11.17 0.10
CA CYS A 520 -11.31 11.01 0.45
C CYS A 520 -10.52 12.17 -0.15
N VAL A 521 -9.56 12.70 0.59
CA VAL A 521 -8.66 13.78 0.14
C VAL A 521 -7.23 13.46 0.55
N SER A 522 -6.26 13.94 -0.23
CA SER A 522 -4.84 13.79 0.05
C SER A 522 -4.06 14.93 -0.61
N GLY A 523 -2.91 15.31 -0.05
CA GLY A 523 -1.84 15.89 -0.84
C GLY A 523 -1.48 14.94 -1.99
N ALA A 524 -0.97 15.46 -3.07
CA ALA A 524 -0.52 14.67 -4.23
C ALA A 524 0.98 14.81 -4.47
N GLY A 525 1.67 15.67 -3.70
CA GLY A 525 3.02 16.12 -3.98
C GLY A 525 3.09 16.96 -5.25
N ASP A 526 4.27 17.22 -5.77
CA ASP A 526 4.50 17.98 -7.00
C ASP A 526 4.44 17.05 -8.23
N VAL A 527 3.21 16.69 -8.68
CA VAL A 527 3.01 15.75 -9.80
C VAL A 527 3.45 16.33 -11.16
N ASN A 528 3.76 17.63 -11.21
CA ASN A 528 4.12 18.31 -12.47
C ASN A 528 5.52 18.94 -12.47
N GLY A 529 6.23 18.96 -11.33
CA GLY A 529 7.59 19.45 -11.16
C GLY A 529 7.71 20.97 -11.24
N ASP A 530 6.64 21.71 -10.91
CA ASP A 530 6.64 23.19 -10.97
C ASP A 530 7.03 23.85 -9.64
N GLY A 531 7.21 23.06 -8.58
CA GLY A 531 7.67 23.48 -7.26
C GLY A 531 6.55 23.91 -6.32
N PHE A 532 5.31 23.56 -6.62
CA PHE A 532 4.13 23.73 -5.78
C PHE A 532 3.49 22.36 -5.59
N ASP A 533 3.08 22.03 -4.37
CA ASP A 533 2.38 20.80 -4.13
C ASP A 533 0.96 20.84 -4.71
N ASP A 534 0.51 19.68 -5.15
CA ASP A 534 -0.81 19.46 -5.75
C ASP A 534 -1.74 18.72 -4.77
N VAL A 535 -3.04 18.68 -5.03
CA VAL A 535 -3.98 17.93 -4.20
C VAL A 535 -4.81 16.94 -5.01
N LEU A 536 -5.18 15.82 -4.37
CA LEU A 536 -5.97 14.74 -4.93
C LEU A 536 -7.31 14.60 -4.18
N VAL A 537 -8.41 14.61 -4.92
CA VAL A 537 -9.77 14.54 -4.36
C VAL A 537 -10.54 13.35 -4.93
N GLY A 538 -10.93 12.42 -4.09
CA GLY A 538 -11.74 11.27 -4.42
C GLY A 538 -13.25 11.55 -4.37
N SER A 539 -13.99 10.82 -5.20
CA SER A 539 -15.44 10.93 -5.34
C SER A 539 -16.04 9.58 -5.76
N TRP A 540 -16.18 8.65 -4.81
CA TRP A 540 -16.52 7.25 -5.09
C TRP A 540 -17.89 7.01 -5.73
N SER A 541 -18.79 7.96 -5.64
CA SER A 541 -20.14 7.90 -6.26
C SER A 541 -20.28 8.77 -7.50
N TYR A 542 -19.20 9.36 -8.00
CA TYR A 542 -19.21 10.18 -9.21
C TYR A 542 -19.73 9.39 -10.42
N ARG A 543 -20.53 10.05 -11.25
CA ARG A 543 -21.11 9.43 -12.45
C ARG A 543 -20.31 9.80 -13.70
N VAL A 544 -19.64 8.83 -14.27
CA VAL A 544 -18.97 8.97 -15.57
C VAL A 544 -19.96 8.53 -16.65
N ALA A 545 -20.28 9.43 -17.57
CA ALA A 545 -21.31 9.19 -18.61
C ALA A 545 -22.66 8.67 -18.08
N GLY A 546 -23.06 9.11 -16.87
CA GLY A 546 -24.31 8.74 -16.21
C GLY A 546 -24.28 7.40 -15.42
N ILE A 547 -23.14 6.74 -15.38
CA ILE A 547 -22.93 5.48 -14.64
C ILE A 547 -22.12 5.80 -13.38
N VAL A 548 -22.58 5.35 -12.20
CA VAL A 548 -21.82 5.45 -10.96
C VAL A 548 -20.62 4.51 -11.05
N SER A 549 -19.43 5.06 -11.13
CA SER A 549 -18.16 4.29 -11.18
C SER A 549 -17.11 4.83 -10.22
N GLY A 550 -17.27 6.09 -9.78
CA GLY A 550 -16.30 6.84 -9.02
C GLY A 550 -15.28 7.54 -9.92
N ALA A 551 -14.59 8.52 -9.35
CA ALA A 551 -13.53 9.29 -9.99
C ALA A 551 -12.58 9.88 -8.94
N ALA A 552 -11.38 10.26 -9.35
CA ALA A 552 -10.47 11.09 -8.58
C ALA A 552 -10.00 12.27 -9.45
N PHE A 553 -9.64 13.37 -8.80
CA PHE A 553 -9.32 14.64 -9.48
C PHE A 553 -8.08 15.24 -8.86
N VAL A 554 -7.11 15.63 -9.70
CA VAL A 554 -5.93 16.40 -9.28
C VAL A 554 -6.18 17.88 -9.56
N PHE A 555 -5.92 18.73 -8.57
CA PHE A 555 -5.91 20.18 -8.68
C PHE A 555 -4.51 20.68 -8.38
N GLN A 556 -3.93 21.39 -9.36
CA GLN A 556 -2.54 21.83 -9.27
C GLN A 556 -2.41 23.09 -8.43
N GLY A 557 -1.35 23.09 -7.61
CA GLY A 557 -0.88 24.24 -6.87
C GLY A 557 -0.33 25.35 -7.77
N GLY A 558 0.19 26.39 -7.20
CA GLY A 558 0.79 27.50 -7.93
C GLY A 558 0.96 28.73 -7.05
N ALA A 559 1.71 29.73 -7.47
CA ALA A 559 2.07 30.92 -6.69
C ALA A 559 0.90 31.73 -6.04
N THR A 560 -0.33 31.34 -6.25
CA THR A 560 -1.52 31.91 -5.59
C THR A 560 -2.36 30.82 -4.92
N GLY A 561 -1.79 29.63 -4.77
CA GLY A 561 -2.47 28.42 -4.32
C GLY A 561 -3.44 27.87 -5.36
N ILE A 562 -4.22 26.89 -4.93
CA ILE A 562 -5.30 26.29 -5.70
C ILE A 562 -6.49 27.26 -5.69
N GLY A 563 -7.11 27.48 -6.84
CA GLY A 563 -8.31 28.30 -6.94
C GLY A 563 -9.60 27.50 -6.80
N ASP A 564 -10.73 28.20 -6.57
CA ASP A 564 -12.06 27.55 -6.62
C ASP A 564 -12.23 26.77 -7.92
N GLY A 565 -12.73 25.52 -7.79
CA GLY A 565 -12.71 24.59 -8.91
C GLY A 565 -13.82 23.54 -8.92
N ASN A 566 -13.82 22.77 -10.00
CA ASN A 566 -14.74 21.66 -10.22
C ASN A 566 -14.12 20.66 -11.25
N PRO A 567 -14.78 19.54 -11.60
CA PRO A 567 -14.24 18.56 -12.54
C PRO A 567 -13.86 19.07 -13.93
N ALA A 568 -14.31 20.28 -14.31
CA ALA A 568 -13.92 20.90 -15.58
C ALA A 568 -12.68 21.80 -15.46
N THR A 569 -12.31 22.16 -14.25
CA THR A 569 -11.11 22.97 -13.94
C THR A 569 -10.00 22.13 -13.30
N ALA A 570 -10.29 20.91 -12.89
CA ALA A 570 -9.26 19.96 -12.45
C ALA A 570 -8.20 19.78 -13.56
N ALA A 571 -6.94 19.74 -13.18
CA ALA A 571 -5.83 19.49 -14.10
C ALA A 571 -5.92 18.06 -14.66
N THR A 572 -6.39 17.12 -13.82
CA THR A 572 -6.52 15.71 -14.17
C THR A 572 -7.82 15.13 -13.66
N ARG A 573 -8.43 14.26 -14.47
CA ARG A 573 -9.54 13.42 -14.08
C ARG A 573 -9.19 11.95 -14.29
N LEU A 574 -9.18 11.20 -13.20
CA LEU A 574 -8.97 9.76 -13.19
C LEU A 574 -10.32 9.04 -13.01
N THR A 575 -10.59 8.00 -13.79
CA THR A 575 -11.92 7.34 -13.81
C THR A 575 -11.80 5.83 -13.89
N SER A 576 -12.83 5.12 -13.43
CA SER A 576 -12.95 3.68 -13.67
C SER A 576 -13.84 3.39 -14.89
N ASP A 577 -13.44 2.39 -15.67
CA ASP A 577 -14.21 1.80 -16.75
C ASP A 577 -15.32 0.85 -16.25
N ARG A 578 -15.34 0.57 -14.93
CA ARG A 578 -16.26 -0.40 -14.30
C ARG A 578 -17.38 0.28 -13.53
N PRO A 579 -18.63 -0.11 -13.78
CA PRO A 579 -19.76 0.33 -12.97
C PRO A 579 -19.58 -0.09 -11.51
N TYR A 580 -19.92 0.82 -10.59
CA TYR A 580 -19.92 0.58 -9.14
C TYR A 580 -18.56 0.18 -8.55
N ALA A 581 -17.46 0.53 -9.21
CA ALA A 581 -16.12 0.22 -8.74
C ALA A 581 -15.72 0.95 -7.44
N ARG A 582 -16.43 2.05 -7.10
CA ARG A 582 -16.07 2.96 -6.02
C ARG A 582 -14.65 3.53 -6.18
N PHE A 583 -14.25 3.81 -7.41
CA PHE A 583 -12.95 4.40 -7.70
C PHE A 583 -12.85 5.78 -7.04
N GLY A 584 -11.73 6.03 -6.33
CA GLY A 584 -11.58 7.21 -5.47
C GLY A 584 -12.25 7.06 -4.10
N GLU A 585 -12.47 5.82 -3.62
CA GLU A 585 -12.83 5.52 -2.22
C GLU A 585 -11.68 5.88 -1.29
N SER A 586 -10.47 5.52 -1.68
CA SER A 586 -9.22 5.97 -1.07
C SER A 586 -8.31 6.59 -2.13
N VAL A 587 -7.56 7.59 -1.76
CA VAL A 587 -6.58 8.28 -2.60
C VAL A 587 -5.38 8.68 -1.77
N SER A 588 -4.17 8.65 -2.35
CA SER A 588 -2.94 9.10 -1.70
C SER A 588 -1.91 9.56 -2.71
N ASN A 589 -1.00 10.45 -2.28
CA ASN A 589 0.34 10.54 -2.85
C ASN A 589 0.99 9.15 -2.83
N ALA A 590 1.82 8.85 -3.79
CA ALA A 590 2.60 7.60 -3.86
C ALA A 590 4.13 7.87 -3.82
N GLY A 591 4.54 9.14 -3.75
CA GLY A 591 5.92 9.56 -3.95
C GLY A 591 6.38 9.33 -5.39
N ASP A 592 7.65 9.51 -5.65
CA ASP A 592 8.29 9.23 -6.95
C ASP A 592 8.60 7.73 -7.07
N VAL A 593 7.58 6.92 -7.43
CA VAL A 593 7.72 5.44 -7.50
C VAL A 593 8.54 4.96 -8.68
N ASN A 594 8.81 5.84 -9.67
CA ASN A 594 9.54 5.48 -10.86
C ASN A 594 10.91 6.18 -10.99
N GLY A 595 11.26 7.10 -10.09
CA GLY A 595 12.53 7.81 -10.02
C GLY A 595 12.71 8.86 -11.11
N ASP A 596 11.62 9.40 -11.67
CA ASP A 596 11.68 10.39 -12.75
C ASP A 596 11.69 11.84 -12.24
N GLY A 597 11.47 12.05 -10.95
CA GLY A 597 11.52 13.33 -10.25
C GLY A 597 10.18 14.07 -10.21
N PHE A 598 9.08 13.39 -10.46
CA PHE A 598 7.70 13.85 -10.30
C PHE A 598 6.97 12.90 -9.34
N ASP A 599 6.16 13.45 -8.47
CA ASP A 599 5.36 12.62 -7.59
C ASP A 599 4.24 11.90 -8.35
N ASP A 600 3.95 10.69 -7.94
CA ASP A 600 2.92 9.82 -8.50
C ASP A 600 1.72 9.75 -7.54
N VAL A 601 0.56 9.28 -8.02
CA VAL A 601 -0.62 9.10 -7.17
C VAL A 601 -1.19 7.70 -7.26
N ILE A 602 -1.73 7.22 -6.14
CA ILE A 602 -2.42 5.94 -6.05
C ILE A 602 -3.89 6.11 -5.70
N VAL A 603 -4.77 5.39 -6.39
CA VAL A 603 -6.23 5.47 -6.22
C VAL A 603 -6.81 4.09 -5.97
N GLY A 604 -7.52 3.92 -4.86
CA GLY A 604 -8.22 2.70 -4.51
C GLY A 604 -9.63 2.61 -5.11
N ALA A 605 -10.07 1.38 -5.32
CA ALA A 605 -11.39 1.03 -5.85
C ALA A 605 -11.84 -0.31 -5.26
N ASN A 606 -12.25 -0.29 -3.99
CA ASN A 606 -12.52 -1.50 -3.18
C ASN A 606 -13.61 -2.42 -3.73
N GLN A 607 -14.44 -1.95 -4.67
CA GLN A 607 -15.45 -2.74 -5.35
C GLN A 607 -15.15 -2.95 -6.85
N TYR A 608 -13.91 -2.70 -7.27
CA TYR A 608 -13.53 -2.96 -8.65
C TYR A 608 -13.76 -4.42 -9.03
N ASN A 609 -14.34 -4.62 -10.21
CA ASN A 609 -14.73 -5.96 -10.68
C ASN A 609 -14.21 -6.22 -12.10
N PRO A 610 -13.10 -6.96 -12.26
CA PRO A 610 -12.59 -7.27 -13.59
C PRO A 610 -13.45 -8.28 -14.37
N ALA A 611 -14.30 -9.08 -13.68
CA ALA A 611 -15.00 -10.19 -14.34
C ALA A 611 -16.44 -10.44 -13.87
N ILE A 612 -16.68 -10.92 -12.66
CA ILE A 612 -18.02 -11.28 -12.14
C ILE A 612 -18.17 -11.02 -10.64
N PHE A 613 -17.06 -11.00 -9.88
CA PHE A 613 -17.05 -10.77 -8.43
C PHE A 613 -16.21 -9.56 -8.10
N THR A 614 -16.63 -8.75 -7.14
CA THR A 614 -15.84 -7.63 -6.63
C THR A 614 -14.60 -8.16 -5.95
N THR A 615 -13.42 -7.83 -6.49
CA THR A 615 -12.13 -8.17 -5.90
C THR A 615 -11.50 -6.96 -5.21
N GLY A 616 -11.91 -5.76 -5.62
CA GLY A 616 -11.19 -4.54 -5.34
C GLY A 616 -9.92 -4.40 -6.17
N GLY A 617 -9.26 -3.26 -6.08
CA GLY A 617 -7.99 -2.98 -6.72
C GLY A 617 -7.49 -1.58 -6.40
N ALA A 618 -6.19 -1.36 -6.58
CA ALA A 618 -5.56 -0.06 -6.53
C ALA A 618 -4.85 0.23 -7.86
N PHE A 619 -4.72 1.51 -8.19
CA PHE A 619 -4.24 1.97 -9.49
C PHE A 619 -3.27 3.12 -9.29
N LEU A 620 -2.07 2.97 -9.85
CA LEU A 620 -1.02 3.96 -9.82
C LEU A 620 -1.04 4.79 -11.11
N PHE A 621 -0.87 6.11 -10.97
CA PHE A 621 -0.80 7.04 -12.09
C PHE A 621 0.44 7.90 -11.93
N ALA A 622 1.33 7.83 -12.91
CA ALA A 622 2.61 8.49 -12.85
C ALA A 622 2.51 9.98 -13.21
N GLY A 623 3.24 10.80 -12.44
CA GLY A 623 3.47 12.21 -12.70
C GLY A 623 4.32 12.45 -13.94
N SER A 624 4.45 13.69 -14.36
CA SER A 624 5.35 14.10 -15.45
C SER A 624 5.46 15.61 -15.52
N ALA A 625 6.41 16.16 -16.29
CA ALA A 625 6.53 17.61 -16.55
C ALA A 625 5.26 18.27 -17.15
N LEU A 626 4.22 17.51 -17.45
CA LEU A 626 2.91 18.01 -17.89
C LEU A 626 1.80 17.65 -16.89
N GLY A 627 2.18 17.14 -15.72
CA GLY A 627 1.27 16.54 -14.75
C GLY A 627 0.80 15.15 -15.19
N ILE A 628 -0.17 14.61 -14.45
CA ILE A 628 -0.83 13.34 -14.78
C ILE A 628 -1.89 13.59 -15.86
N PRO A 629 -1.91 12.88 -16.99
CA PRO A 629 -2.95 13.06 -17.99
C PRO A 629 -4.31 12.49 -17.55
N ASP A 630 -5.42 12.99 -18.12
CA ASP A 630 -6.73 12.32 -17.98
C ASP A 630 -6.60 10.83 -18.31
N SER A 631 -6.94 9.97 -17.36
CA SER A 631 -6.64 8.54 -17.43
C SER A 631 -7.78 7.70 -16.83
N GLY A 632 -7.71 6.40 -17.06
CA GLY A 632 -8.63 5.44 -16.49
C GLY A 632 -7.92 4.20 -15.96
N THR A 633 -8.67 3.31 -15.33
CA THR A 633 -8.14 2.05 -14.78
C THR A 633 -7.49 1.13 -15.83
N ASP A 634 -7.74 1.38 -17.12
CA ASP A 634 -7.14 0.65 -18.25
C ASP A 634 -5.82 1.28 -18.75
N THR A 635 -5.50 2.50 -18.30
CA THR A 635 -4.30 3.26 -18.68
C THR A 635 -3.42 3.61 -17.50
N ALA A 636 -3.73 3.12 -16.31
CA ALA A 636 -2.89 3.27 -15.13
C ALA A 636 -1.48 2.71 -15.36
N ALA A 637 -0.47 3.35 -14.78
CA ALA A 637 0.93 2.94 -14.87
C ALA A 637 1.14 1.55 -14.23
N ALA A 638 0.49 1.32 -13.09
CA ALA A 638 0.40 -0.01 -12.48
C ALA A 638 -1.01 -0.28 -11.94
N ARG A 639 -1.34 -1.57 -11.81
CA ARG A 639 -2.60 -2.04 -11.27
C ARG A 639 -2.36 -3.17 -10.29
N PHE A 640 -2.90 -3.03 -9.11
CA PHE A 640 -2.77 -3.96 -8.00
C PHE A 640 -4.10 -4.65 -7.73
N GLU A 641 -4.11 -5.97 -7.66
CA GLU A 641 -5.29 -6.80 -7.40
C GLU A 641 -4.96 -7.93 -6.43
N ALA A 642 -5.74 -8.11 -5.39
CA ALA A 642 -5.56 -9.21 -4.45
C ALA A 642 -5.91 -10.58 -5.04
N GLY A 643 -6.62 -10.59 -6.16
CA GLY A 643 -7.04 -11.81 -6.85
C GLY A 643 -8.09 -12.64 -6.10
N GLN A 644 -8.48 -12.25 -4.90
CA GLN A 644 -9.53 -12.89 -4.11
C GLN A 644 -10.85 -12.12 -4.21
N ALA A 645 -11.95 -12.84 -4.48
CA ALA A 645 -13.27 -12.23 -4.49
C ALA A 645 -13.63 -11.68 -3.10
N TYR A 646 -14.19 -10.48 -3.09
CA TYR A 646 -14.61 -9.77 -1.87
C TYR A 646 -13.46 -9.44 -0.90
N SER A 647 -12.24 -9.31 -1.37
CA SER A 647 -11.09 -8.98 -0.51
C SER A 647 -11.09 -7.54 0.01
N GLY A 648 -11.83 -6.64 -0.65
CA GLY A 648 -11.82 -5.22 -0.32
C GLY A 648 -10.50 -4.51 -0.65
N MET A 649 -9.67 -5.07 -1.56
CA MET A 649 -8.40 -4.42 -1.92
C MET A 649 -8.62 -3.01 -2.46
N GLY A 650 -7.81 -2.06 -1.99
CA GLY A 650 -7.98 -0.65 -2.26
C GLY A 650 -9.01 0.03 -1.34
N GLU A 651 -9.36 -0.60 -0.20
CA GLU A 651 -10.08 0.07 0.91
C GLU A 651 -9.25 1.24 1.44
N SER A 652 -7.96 1.00 1.64
CA SER A 652 -6.96 1.99 1.99
C SER A 652 -5.76 1.87 1.06
N VAL A 653 -5.21 2.99 0.64
CA VAL A 653 -3.97 3.09 -0.13
C VAL A 653 -3.10 4.20 0.45
N SER A 654 -1.78 4.01 0.44
CA SER A 654 -0.83 5.03 0.87
C SER A 654 0.51 4.86 0.13
N ALA A 655 1.32 5.94 0.10
CA ALA A 655 2.76 5.76 0.04
C ALA A 655 3.21 4.82 1.17
N ALA A 656 4.37 4.24 1.03
CA ALA A 656 5.06 3.49 2.07
C ALA A 656 6.48 4.06 2.31
N GLY A 657 6.80 5.19 1.69
CA GLY A 657 8.14 5.75 1.69
C GLY A 657 9.12 4.89 0.88
N ASP A 658 10.39 4.93 1.20
CA ASP A 658 11.45 4.10 0.61
C ASP A 658 11.87 3.03 1.64
N VAL A 659 11.02 1.97 1.78
CA VAL A 659 11.20 0.95 2.84
C VAL A 659 12.41 0.06 2.63
N ASP A 660 13.08 0.12 1.45
CA ASP A 660 14.29 -0.68 1.18
C ASP A 660 15.54 0.16 0.82
N GLY A 661 15.44 1.48 0.85
CA GLY A 661 16.53 2.41 0.64
C GLY A 661 17.05 2.42 -0.80
N ASP A 662 16.22 2.03 -1.78
CA ASP A 662 16.63 1.94 -3.19
C ASP A 662 16.46 3.26 -3.95
N GLY A 663 15.86 4.27 -3.31
CA GLY A 663 15.66 5.62 -3.83
C GLY A 663 14.40 5.79 -4.69
N TYR A 664 13.49 4.84 -4.66
CA TYR A 664 12.16 4.91 -5.27
C TYR A 664 11.09 4.88 -4.18
N GLY A 665 10.04 5.65 -4.34
CA GLY A 665 8.90 5.57 -3.43
C GLY A 665 8.18 4.22 -3.54
N ASP A 666 7.80 3.63 -2.42
CA ASP A 666 7.04 2.39 -2.34
C ASP A 666 5.57 2.68 -2.03
N VAL A 667 4.67 1.70 -2.24
CA VAL A 667 3.25 1.86 -1.93
C VAL A 667 2.70 0.68 -1.14
N ILE A 668 1.77 0.97 -0.24
CA ILE A 668 1.07 -0.03 0.56
C ILE A 668 -0.44 0.02 0.26
N VAL A 669 -1.07 -1.15 0.16
CA VAL A 669 -2.48 -1.30 -0.21
C VAL A 669 -3.17 -2.26 0.75
N GLY A 670 -4.21 -1.80 1.41
CA GLY A 670 -5.03 -2.58 2.30
C GLY A 670 -6.11 -3.42 1.59
N ALA A 671 -6.41 -4.58 2.15
CA ALA A 671 -7.45 -5.51 1.71
C ALA A 671 -8.12 -6.14 2.94
N ASN A 672 -8.91 -5.35 3.66
CA ASN A 672 -9.45 -5.65 4.99
C ASN A 672 -10.37 -6.89 5.06
N TYR A 673 -11.00 -7.27 3.96
CA TYR A 673 -11.82 -8.48 3.87
C TYR A 673 -11.10 -9.67 3.24
N PHE A 674 -9.77 -9.62 3.14
CA PHE A 674 -9.00 -10.75 2.62
C PHE A 674 -9.10 -11.93 3.58
N ASP A 675 -9.48 -13.12 3.05
CA ASP A 675 -9.66 -14.34 3.83
C ASP A 675 -8.40 -15.20 3.78
N GLY A 676 -7.66 -15.30 4.87
CA GLY A 676 -6.60 -16.30 5.04
C GLY A 676 -7.13 -17.72 5.17
N THR A 677 -8.40 -17.86 5.59
CA THR A 677 -9.12 -19.14 5.69
C THR A 677 -10.57 -18.97 5.23
N PRO A 678 -11.26 -20.02 4.71
CA PRO A 678 -12.67 -19.90 4.33
C PRO A 678 -13.54 -19.44 5.51
N ASN A 679 -14.12 -18.26 5.40
CA ASN A 679 -15.03 -17.57 6.31
C ASN A 679 -14.41 -16.61 7.34
N GLY A 680 -13.21 -16.08 7.14
CA GLY A 680 -12.61 -15.16 8.09
C GLY A 680 -12.08 -13.89 7.43
N HIS A 681 -12.66 -12.74 7.69
CA HIS A 681 -12.09 -11.43 7.33
C HIS A 681 -10.88 -11.15 8.24
N GLN A 682 -9.75 -11.82 7.97
CA GLN A 682 -8.50 -11.57 8.70
C GLN A 682 -7.87 -10.25 8.28
N GLY A 683 -8.08 -9.92 6.99
CA GLY A 683 -7.46 -8.77 6.37
C GLY A 683 -6.01 -8.99 5.96
N ARG A 684 -5.51 -8.10 5.12
CA ARG A 684 -4.14 -8.13 4.61
C ARG A 684 -3.71 -6.76 4.13
N ALA A 685 -2.43 -6.43 4.32
CA ALA A 685 -1.76 -5.36 3.61
C ALA A 685 -0.77 -5.93 2.59
N PHE A 686 -0.62 -5.25 1.47
CA PHE A 686 0.30 -5.61 0.39
C PHE A 686 1.24 -4.44 0.15
N LEU A 687 2.52 -4.70 0.22
CA LEU A 687 3.56 -3.75 -0.11
C LEU A 687 4.05 -3.99 -1.54
N TYR A 688 4.28 -2.93 -2.29
CA TYR A 688 4.80 -2.96 -3.66
C TYR A 688 5.90 -1.92 -3.80
N ARG A 689 7.07 -2.36 -4.25
CA ARG A 689 8.24 -1.50 -4.37
C ARG A 689 8.25 -0.71 -5.67
N GLY A 690 8.71 0.54 -5.56
CA GLY A 690 8.97 1.39 -6.68
C GLY A 690 10.06 0.86 -7.61
N SER A 691 10.19 1.36 -8.79
CA SER A 691 11.30 1.09 -9.70
C SER A 691 11.22 1.88 -11.00
N ALA A 692 12.35 2.16 -11.64
CA ALA A 692 12.46 2.73 -12.97
C ALA A 692 11.75 1.93 -14.09
N ALA A 693 11.14 0.79 -13.79
CA ALA A 693 10.40 -0.02 -14.76
C ALA A 693 8.91 0.36 -14.85
N ILE A 694 8.41 1.20 -13.95
CA ILE A 694 7.03 1.73 -14.00
C ILE A 694 6.97 2.78 -15.11
N PRO A 695 6.09 2.62 -16.13
CA PRO A 695 6.14 3.44 -17.32
C PRO A 695 5.55 4.83 -17.09
N GLU A 696 6.19 5.86 -17.68
CA GLU A 696 5.65 7.20 -17.73
C GLU A 696 4.34 7.33 -18.52
N PRO A 697 3.50 8.34 -18.24
CA PRO A 697 2.24 8.57 -18.91
C PRO A 697 2.40 8.77 -20.42
N GLY A 698 1.62 8.04 -21.22
CA GLY A 698 1.55 8.22 -22.68
C GLY A 698 2.64 7.55 -23.53
N VAL A 699 3.55 6.77 -22.93
CA VAL A 699 4.49 5.93 -23.70
C VAL A 699 3.83 4.57 -24.01
N PRO A 700 3.52 4.26 -25.28
CA PRO A 700 2.97 2.94 -25.60
C PRO A 700 3.96 1.86 -25.19
N VAL A 701 3.53 0.82 -24.51
CA VAL A 701 4.29 -0.35 -24.02
C VAL A 701 5.09 -1.12 -25.11
N GLY A 702 5.37 -0.50 -26.22
CA GLY A 702 6.17 -1.03 -27.34
C GLY A 702 7.48 -0.28 -27.62
N LEU A 703 7.80 0.79 -26.91
CA LEU A 703 8.96 1.66 -27.23
C LEU A 703 10.05 1.74 -26.14
N CYS A 704 9.91 1.06 -25.04
CA CYS A 704 10.92 1.07 -23.95
C CYS A 704 12.31 0.52 -24.34
N ALA A 705 12.49 -0.03 -25.55
CA ALA A 705 13.81 -0.41 -26.06
C ALA A 705 14.64 0.77 -26.60
N GLY A 706 14.08 1.98 -26.65
CA GLY A 706 14.73 3.17 -27.23
C GLY A 706 15.24 4.19 -26.23
N VAL A 707 14.71 4.22 -25.00
CA VAL A 707 14.98 5.29 -24.03
C VAL A 707 16.30 5.06 -23.27
N ALA A 708 16.71 3.82 -23.06
CA ALA A 708 18.04 3.50 -22.52
C ALA A 708 19.20 4.06 -23.37
N ALA A 709 18.96 4.40 -24.65
CA ALA A 709 19.96 5.06 -25.51
C ALA A 709 20.00 6.58 -25.34
N LEU A 710 18.96 7.21 -24.78
CA LEU A 710 18.89 8.65 -24.55
C LEU A 710 19.34 9.05 -23.15
N SER A 711 19.12 8.21 -22.13
CA SER A 711 19.71 8.41 -20.80
C SER A 711 21.24 8.33 -20.80
N ALA A 712 21.83 7.46 -21.64
CA ALA A 712 23.29 7.44 -21.87
C ALA A 712 23.83 8.71 -22.56
N LEU A 713 23.00 9.52 -23.23
CA LEU A 713 23.34 10.83 -23.75
C LEU A 713 23.15 11.95 -22.73
N GLY A 714 22.20 11.82 -21.79
CA GLY A 714 21.98 12.77 -20.69
C GLY A 714 23.14 12.77 -19.69
N SER A 715 23.69 11.61 -19.34
CA SER A 715 24.86 11.51 -18.46
C SER A 715 26.14 12.12 -19.07
N LYS A 716 26.30 12.10 -20.39
CA LYS A 716 27.38 12.79 -21.11
C LYS A 716 27.19 14.33 -21.14
N TRP A 717 25.96 14.80 -21.04
CA TRP A 717 25.66 16.23 -20.97
C TRP A 717 25.86 16.76 -19.53
N ARG A 718 25.50 16.02 -18.50
CA ARG A 718 25.78 16.42 -17.11
C ARG A 718 27.29 16.49 -16.82
N SER A 719 28.08 15.53 -17.28
CA SER A 719 29.53 15.59 -17.14
C SER A 719 30.18 16.74 -17.93
N LYS A 720 29.54 17.22 -19.01
CA LYS A 720 30.02 18.37 -19.77
C LYS A 720 29.66 19.71 -19.11
N ARG A 721 28.51 19.79 -18.40
CA ARG A 721 28.14 20.97 -17.58
C ARG A 721 29.01 21.10 -16.33
N ILE A 722 29.36 20.01 -15.68
CA ILE A 722 30.26 20.01 -14.52
C ILE A 722 31.70 20.45 -14.96
N ARG A 723 32.16 20.01 -16.14
CA ARG A 723 33.47 20.49 -16.67
C ARG A 723 33.47 21.96 -17.10
N LEU A 724 32.34 22.48 -17.56
CA LEU A 724 32.22 23.93 -17.88
C LEU A 724 32.13 24.79 -16.62
N ARG A 725 31.50 24.33 -15.54
CA ARG A 725 31.54 25.05 -14.26
C ARG A 725 32.89 24.99 -13.57
N GLN A 726 33.66 23.92 -13.75
CA GLN A 726 35.07 23.87 -13.26
C GLN A 726 36.01 24.73 -14.10
N ALA A 727 35.71 24.95 -15.39
CA ALA A 727 36.51 25.87 -16.24
C ALA A 727 36.21 27.34 -15.90
N ASP A 728 34.97 27.67 -15.57
CA ASP A 728 34.58 29.04 -15.16
C ASP A 728 35.10 29.41 -13.75
N SER A 729 35.24 28.46 -12.83
CA SER A 729 35.86 28.69 -11.53
C SER A 729 37.40 28.88 -11.62
N ALA A 730 38.07 28.24 -12.60
CA ALA A 730 39.49 28.42 -12.85
C ALA A 730 39.82 29.73 -13.54
N LEU A 731 38.86 30.37 -14.24
CA LEU A 731 39.05 31.72 -14.82
C LEU A 731 38.71 32.86 -13.84
N ALA A 732 37.99 32.61 -12.77
CA ALA A 732 37.69 33.61 -11.75
C ALA A 732 38.87 33.90 -10.80
N ASP A 733 39.78 32.97 -10.63
CA ASP A 733 40.93 33.09 -9.73
C ASP A 733 42.15 33.84 -10.34
N GLN A 734 42.06 34.28 -11.60
CA GLN A 734 43.15 35.02 -12.27
C GLN A 734 42.91 36.53 -12.44
N LYS A 735 41.86 37.11 -11.78
CA LYS A 735 41.60 38.57 -11.85
C LYS A 735 41.65 39.23 -10.47
N SER A 736 42.80 39.21 -9.83
CA SER A 736 43.11 40.09 -8.72
C SER A 736 44.53 40.62 -8.83
N VAL A 737 44.76 41.62 -9.71
CA VAL A 737 45.92 42.51 -9.67
C VAL A 737 45.37 43.93 -9.82
N PRO A 738 45.71 44.87 -8.92
CA PRO A 738 45.14 46.20 -8.89
C PRO A 738 45.66 47.11 -10.01
N PRO A 739 44.92 48.13 -10.45
CA PRO A 739 45.36 49.01 -11.54
C PRO A 739 46.31 50.08 -11.05
N SER A 740 47.51 50.11 -11.66
CA SER A 740 48.37 51.28 -11.58
C SER A 740 48.08 52.23 -12.73
N THR A 741 47.90 53.48 -12.36
CA THR A 741 47.83 54.72 -13.12
C THR A 741 48.59 54.76 -14.45
N LEU A 742 47.95 55.32 -15.53
CA LEU A 742 48.60 56.30 -16.43
C LEU A 742 47.55 57.04 -17.31
N ARG A 743 47.56 58.30 -17.11
CA ARG A 743 47.30 59.52 -17.89
C ARG A 743 46.78 59.43 -19.34
N SER A 744 45.89 60.35 -19.51
CA SER A 744 45.32 60.99 -20.69
C SER A 744 46.32 61.45 -21.77
N ALA A 745 45.90 61.43 -23.01
CA ALA A 745 45.98 62.53 -23.95
C ALA A 745 45.40 62.18 -25.34
N PRO A 746 45.01 63.15 -26.18
CA PRO A 746 43.78 63.11 -26.92
C PRO A 746 43.95 63.15 -28.48
N VAL A 747 42.83 62.97 -29.20
CA VAL A 747 42.42 63.53 -30.50
C VAL A 747 43.33 63.27 -31.72
N ARG A 748 42.81 62.53 -32.63
CA ARG A 748 42.27 63.00 -33.92
C ARG A 748 41.36 61.96 -34.56
#